data_4715abeecc6a60698ce5c62a2a617957
#
_entry.id   4715abeecc6a60698ce5c62a2a617957
#
_cell.length_a   1.000
_cell.length_b   1.000
_cell.length_c   1.000
_cell.angle_alpha   90.00
_cell.angle_beta   90.00
_cell.angle_gamma   90.00
#
_symmetry.space_group_name_H-M   'P 1'
#
loop_
_entity.id
_entity.type
_entity.pdbx_description
1 polymer ?
#
loop_
_entity_poly.entity_id
_entity_poly.type
_entity_poly.pdbx_seq_one_letter_code
_entity_poly.pdbx_strand_id
1 'polypeptide(L)'
;MLDLGRQFRQRQRAWMEELRRHLYTPVLEAAVEGFTTFDRLRPETAESRTFRPYAEGEAWGACWEYGWFRADITLPESCEGRRVVLLGQVGGEQLYYVNGRAVGAVDKEHHYVTLSRQAKAGETYHVLVESYAGHGARLENIGPCPPERSAIPPTPEKQCAVGKNVVAVWNEEAYQLLLDVYTLDKLLQVLPDKSLRAQRVAAALQAFTDIVDFELPPEERRESFIKAREALRDAMACHNGSTAPLMWLIGQSHIDLAWLWPMEETYHKMVRTYSNQMTLLDEYPGYRFLLCEPVLLDMLQEMDGELWQRVKDAYGRGQIVPEGAFYVECDTNLPSGESLIRQLQWGKKWFREQFGVDSQVGWLPDCFGFSAALPQILRGFGVKYFGTQKLQRADPECQRFPYHHFIWEGMDGSEVLGLSFMKDNGPVDPVSFKERWEDNRVQATDIDTLLHPFGYGDGGGGPTRDMVELSLRLEDLEGVGRSHYGGLREYFEHIAAQGVKNRWVGEMYLPWHRGVFTAQRRSKALMRRAEFALHDAEALVARQPGKKDEQQQRLRELWRKLLICQFHDVAGGVGIRRTHEEAEHMLQQVVDGAREITRDLRHAYYHMEDHDQDYVIYNSLPWERREWIMDEQGQPRYVCAPADGAALLTEIPQPQDARLTETAEGYLLENQYLEIVVDASGALIRLTDKESGQPLLRPGQRMNDWRLYKNVQPVYDAWELDRGWETRCMEGCFTTEVTVESSGPACAALRIVRSFGDSHAEQSLRLFAGSRRIDFVTKVDWQERHRMLKVHFQSDILAEEAVHEIQFGYVRRPAHRSTPYASDRYEVCNHRYSALCEDNRGFAVLNDGSYGVSANRGELALTLLRAPLVPDDTNNRGEHTLTYALYVFNTSLAQSDTVRQGYALNVPLVVEHGHCSQRVTGFRTQGTGVILESVKVPEDGRGIILRLYESQHVQEDACLELPFPATLVECGMDESGTETMGHGDSFQLRFAPFQVRTFRVLPQE
;
A
#
# COMPACT_ATOMS: atom_id res chain seq x y z
N MET A 1 -38.28 -11.37 -16.70
CA MET A 1 -37.55 -11.37 -17.98
C MET A 1 -38.62 -11.48 -19.08
N LEU A 2 -38.69 -10.50 -20.01
CA LEU A 2 -39.48 -10.67 -21.22
C LEU A 2 -39.17 -12.06 -21.79
N ASP A 3 -40.14 -12.90 -21.96
CA ASP A 3 -39.95 -14.19 -22.64
C ASP A 3 -39.84 -13.92 -24.15
N LEU A 4 -38.76 -13.25 -24.50
CA LEU A 4 -38.29 -13.11 -25.86
C LEU A 4 -37.76 -14.46 -26.28
N GLY A 5 -38.56 -15.30 -26.83
CA GLY A 5 -38.29 -16.71 -27.09
C GLY A 5 -36.85 -17.05 -27.42
N ARG A 6 -36.40 -18.26 -27.07
CA ARG A 6 -35.03 -18.74 -27.28
C ARG A 6 -34.42 -18.39 -28.64
N GLN A 7 -35.28 -18.41 -29.70
CA GLN A 7 -34.90 -18.10 -31.07
C GLN A 7 -34.49 -16.64 -31.29
N PHE A 8 -35.21 -15.68 -30.68
CA PHE A 8 -34.85 -14.27 -30.76
C PHE A 8 -33.45 -14.00 -30.18
N ARG A 9 -33.16 -14.49 -28.98
CA ARG A 9 -31.85 -14.28 -28.32
C ARG A 9 -30.72 -14.96 -29.08
N GLN A 10 -30.96 -16.16 -29.64
CA GLN A 10 -29.95 -16.87 -30.45
C GLN A 10 -29.69 -16.08 -31.74
N ARG A 11 -30.73 -15.59 -32.40
CA ARG A 11 -30.61 -14.77 -33.63
C ARG A 11 -29.84 -13.47 -33.35
N GLN A 12 -30.20 -12.73 -32.30
CA GLN A 12 -29.53 -11.50 -31.94
C GLN A 12 -28.03 -11.73 -31.66
N ARG A 13 -27.69 -12.77 -30.88
CA ARG A 13 -26.29 -13.11 -30.63
C ARG A 13 -25.53 -13.46 -31.90
N ALA A 14 -26.12 -14.24 -32.79
CA ALA A 14 -25.49 -14.61 -34.07
C ALA A 14 -25.22 -13.37 -34.95
N TRP A 15 -26.15 -12.43 -34.99
CA TRP A 15 -25.99 -11.17 -35.74
C TRP A 15 -24.92 -10.27 -35.12
N MET A 16 -24.89 -10.14 -33.81
CA MET A 16 -23.84 -9.39 -33.13
C MET A 16 -22.44 -10.01 -33.32
N GLU A 17 -22.35 -11.33 -33.27
CA GLU A 17 -21.10 -12.03 -33.49
C GLU A 17 -20.57 -11.87 -34.91
N GLU A 18 -21.47 -11.97 -35.90
CA GLU A 18 -21.11 -11.76 -37.28
C GLU A 18 -20.74 -10.29 -37.54
N LEU A 19 -21.47 -9.32 -36.93
CA LEU A 19 -21.17 -7.89 -37.04
C LEU A 19 -19.74 -7.57 -36.52
N ARG A 20 -19.29 -8.23 -35.44
CA ARG A 20 -17.92 -8.09 -34.96
C ARG A 20 -16.86 -8.48 -35.97
N ARG A 21 -17.14 -9.46 -36.86
CA ARG A 21 -16.23 -9.87 -37.94
C ARG A 21 -16.10 -8.82 -39.01
N HIS A 22 -17.03 -7.90 -39.10
CA HIS A 22 -17.06 -6.81 -40.08
C HIS A 22 -16.52 -5.48 -39.57
N LEU A 23 -15.97 -5.43 -38.34
CA LEU A 23 -15.31 -4.23 -37.80
C LEU A 23 -14.05 -3.84 -38.57
N TYR A 24 -13.40 -4.82 -39.17
CA TYR A 24 -12.14 -4.64 -39.88
C TYR A 24 -12.23 -5.26 -41.27
N THR A 25 -11.72 -4.56 -42.28
CA THR A 25 -11.48 -5.11 -43.59
C THR A 25 -9.99 -5.27 -43.82
N PRO A 26 -9.44 -6.50 -43.77
CA PRO A 26 -8.02 -6.75 -44.00
C PRO A 26 -7.56 -6.25 -45.38
N VAL A 27 -6.40 -5.59 -45.44
CA VAL A 27 -5.84 -5.06 -46.69
C VAL A 27 -4.47 -5.61 -47.01
N LEU A 28 -3.65 -5.91 -46.01
CA LEU A 28 -2.37 -6.56 -46.16
C LEU A 28 -1.93 -7.24 -44.84
N GLU A 29 -1.08 -8.26 -44.97
CA GLU A 29 -0.35 -8.86 -43.84
C GLU A 29 1.04 -8.26 -43.79
N ALA A 30 1.47 -7.75 -42.60
CA ALA A 30 2.79 -7.23 -42.40
C ALA A 30 3.73 -8.35 -41.90
N ALA A 31 4.76 -8.65 -42.68
CA ALA A 31 5.85 -9.52 -42.20
C ALA A 31 6.68 -8.77 -41.13
N VAL A 32 7.07 -9.48 -40.07
CA VAL A 32 7.83 -8.90 -38.98
C VAL A 32 9.24 -9.52 -38.90
N GLU A 33 10.20 -8.69 -38.61
CA GLU A 33 11.54 -9.08 -38.17
C GLU A 33 11.68 -8.74 -36.68
N GLY A 34 12.47 -9.51 -35.94
CA GLY A 34 12.62 -9.27 -34.50
C GLY A 34 13.86 -9.92 -33.90
N PHE A 35 14.04 -9.64 -32.60
CA PHE A 35 14.98 -10.31 -31.70
C PHE A 35 14.43 -10.31 -30.29
N THR A 36 14.97 -11.13 -29.39
CA THR A 36 14.59 -11.17 -28.00
C THR A 36 15.78 -10.82 -27.10
N THR A 37 15.50 -10.25 -25.91
CA THR A 37 16.53 -9.84 -24.97
C THR A 37 15.95 -9.72 -23.55
N PHE A 38 16.79 -9.91 -22.53
CA PHE A 38 16.47 -9.53 -21.16
C PHE A 38 16.91 -8.10 -20.84
N ASP A 39 17.65 -7.47 -21.74
CA ASP A 39 18.05 -6.07 -21.59
C ASP A 39 16.84 -5.17 -21.85
N ARG A 40 16.67 -4.13 -21.02
CA ARG A 40 15.71 -3.06 -21.25
C ARG A 40 16.33 -2.03 -22.16
N LEU A 41 15.92 -2.07 -23.38
CA LEU A 41 16.44 -1.20 -24.42
C LEU A 41 15.49 0.00 -24.62
N ARG A 42 16.05 1.17 -24.91
CA ARG A 42 15.28 2.25 -25.51
C ARG A 42 15.09 1.99 -27.01
N PRO A 43 14.04 2.54 -27.64
CA PRO A 43 13.74 2.32 -29.05
C PRO A 43 14.95 2.52 -29.96
N GLU A 44 15.73 3.59 -29.78
CA GLU A 44 16.89 3.89 -30.62
C GLU A 44 18.01 2.84 -30.48
N THR A 45 18.17 2.29 -29.28
CA THR A 45 19.13 1.21 -29.02
C THR A 45 18.65 -0.10 -29.63
N ALA A 46 17.34 -0.38 -29.52
CA ALA A 46 16.75 -1.58 -30.12
C ALA A 46 16.88 -1.57 -31.65
N GLU A 47 16.60 -0.43 -32.30
CA GLU A 47 16.75 -0.29 -33.77
C GLU A 47 18.17 -0.56 -34.27
N SER A 48 19.19 -0.32 -33.45
CA SER A 48 20.59 -0.58 -33.79
C SER A 48 20.99 -2.05 -33.75
N ARG A 49 20.14 -2.94 -33.21
CA ARG A 49 20.38 -4.38 -33.09
C ARG A 49 20.11 -5.11 -34.40
N THR A 50 20.54 -6.37 -34.49
CA THR A 50 20.28 -7.23 -35.63
C THR A 50 18.93 -7.90 -35.51
N PHE A 51 18.03 -7.64 -36.45
CA PHE A 51 16.72 -8.26 -36.55
C PHE A 51 16.79 -9.48 -37.51
N ARG A 52 15.97 -10.49 -37.26
CA ARG A 52 15.75 -11.63 -38.14
C ARG A 52 14.27 -11.82 -38.42
N PRO A 53 13.89 -12.42 -39.54
CA PRO A 53 12.48 -12.74 -39.78
C PRO A 53 11.91 -13.69 -38.71
N TYR A 54 10.64 -13.45 -38.34
CA TYR A 54 9.82 -14.33 -37.52
C TYR A 54 8.63 -14.86 -38.34
N ALA A 55 8.39 -16.16 -38.27
CA ALA A 55 7.26 -16.78 -38.95
C ALA A 55 6.01 -16.78 -38.06
N GLU A 56 4.81 -16.84 -38.69
CA GLU A 56 3.57 -17.09 -37.98
C GLU A 56 3.66 -18.41 -37.19
N GLY A 57 3.25 -18.38 -35.92
CA GLY A 57 3.33 -19.50 -34.98
C GLY A 57 4.71 -19.68 -34.33
N GLU A 58 5.71 -18.88 -34.67
CA GLU A 58 7.04 -18.99 -34.05
C GLU A 58 6.95 -18.51 -32.59
N ALA A 59 7.33 -19.39 -31.69
CA ALA A 59 7.27 -19.16 -30.25
C ALA A 59 8.53 -18.45 -29.75
N TRP A 60 8.34 -17.54 -28.79
CA TRP A 60 9.39 -16.75 -28.14
C TRP A 60 8.99 -16.37 -26.71
N GLY A 61 9.89 -15.72 -25.99
CA GLY A 61 9.59 -15.04 -24.74
C GLY A 61 9.64 -15.94 -23.52
N ALA A 62 10.78 -16.00 -22.86
CA ALA A 62 10.88 -16.51 -21.50
C ALA A 62 10.24 -15.54 -20.50
N CYS A 63 10.08 -15.94 -19.24
CA CYS A 63 9.66 -15.05 -18.18
C CYS A 63 10.59 -13.82 -18.12
N TRP A 64 10.02 -12.62 -18.08
CA TRP A 64 10.72 -11.32 -18.05
C TRP A 64 11.49 -10.93 -19.31
N GLU A 65 11.40 -11.70 -20.39
CA GLU A 65 12.08 -11.41 -21.66
C GLU A 65 11.28 -10.40 -22.48
N TYR A 66 11.97 -9.51 -23.20
CA TYR A 66 11.41 -8.57 -24.16
C TYR A 66 11.66 -9.04 -25.58
N GLY A 67 10.65 -8.93 -26.43
CA GLY A 67 10.77 -9.07 -27.89
C GLY A 67 10.70 -7.70 -28.54
N TRP A 68 11.63 -7.41 -29.43
CA TRP A 68 11.61 -6.24 -30.28
C TRP A 68 11.33 -6.67 -31.70
N PHE A 69 10.26 -6.11 -32.29
CA PHE A 69 9.82 -6.45 -33.63
C PHE A 69 9.69 -5.19 -34.48
N ARG A 70 9.92 -5.28 -35.78
CA ARG A 70 9.74 -4.17 -36.71
C ARG A 70 9.08 -4.62 -38.01
N ALA A 71 8.38 -3.67 -38.66
CA ALA A 71 7.82 -3.82 -39.98
C ALA A 71 7.75 -2.46 -40.70
N ASP A 72 8.00 -2.45 -42.02
CA ASP A 72 7.71 -1.31 -42.88
C ASP A 72 6.40 -1.58 -43.62
N ILE A 73 5.43 -0.70 -43.47
CA ILE A 73 4.05 -0.86 -43.94
C ILE A 73 3.76 0.24 -44.95
N THR A 74 3.60 -0.12 -46.27
CA THR A 74 3.14 0.83 -47.29
C THR A 74 1.68 0.57 -47.60
N LEU A 75 0.85 1.62 -47.45
CA LEU A 75 -0.62 1.52 -47.61
C LEU A 75 -1.04 1.42 -49.08
N PRO A 76 -1.88 0.45 -49.44
CA PRO A 76 -2.42 0.33 -50.81
C PRO A 76 -3.49 1.41 -51.11
N GLU A 77 -3.87 1.54 -52.41
CA GLU A 77 -4.91 2.49 -52.88
C GLU A 77 -6.25 2.31 -52.15
N SER A 78 -6.58 1.09 -51.73
CA SER A 78 -7.85 0.80 -51.02
C SER A 78 -7.97 1.48 -49.64
N CYS A 79 -6.88 2.03 -49.11
CA CYS A 79 -6.84 2.74 -47.84
C CYS A 79 -7.10 4.24 -47.96
N GLU A 80 -7.14 4.83 -49.18
CA GLU A 80 -7.22 6.27 -49.37
C GLU A 80 -8.43 6.88 -48.65
N GLY A 81 -8.16 7.91 -47.83
CA GLY A 81 -9.16 8.64 -47.04
C GLY A 81 -9.81 7.86 -45.91
N ARG A 82 -9.37 6.63 -45.66
CA ARG A 82 -9.97 5.72 -44.66
C ARG A 82 -9.16 5.71 -43.34
N ARG A 83 -9.83 5.35 -42.25
CA ARG A 83 -9.12 5.00 -41.02
C ARG A 83 -8.49 3.63 -41.19
N VAL A 84 -7.18 3.54 -40.89
CA VAL A 84 -6.39 2.31 -40.99
C VAL A 84 -5.83 1.97 -39.63
N VAL A 85 -5.97 0.70 -39.25
CA VAL A 85 -5.49 0.14 -37.98
C VAL A 85 -4.55 -1.02 -38.23
N LEU A 86 -3.65 -1.27 -37.29
CA LEU A 86 -2.81 -2.46 -37.22
C LEU A 86 -3.33 -3.37 -36.11
N LEU A 87 -3.81 -4.55 -36.48
CA LEU A 87 -4.12 -5.66 -35.59
C LEU A 87 -2.80 -6.41 -35.34
N GLY A 88 -2.03 -5.93 -34.39
CA GLY A 88 -0.71 -6.46 -34.11
C GLY A 88 -0.76 -7.70 -33.23
N GLN A 89 -0.06 -8.76 -33.64
CA GLN A 89 0.00 -10.01 -32.89
C GLN A 89 1.44 -10.55 -32.85
N VAL A 90 2.30 -9.90 -32.13
CA VAL A 90 3.65 -10.44 -31.86
C VAL A 90 3.72 -11.23 -30.55
N GLY A 91 2.64 -11.26 -29.77
CA GLY A 91 2.53 -11.90 -28.45
C GLY A 91 2.96 -10.97 -27.31
N GLY A 92 2.51 -11.27 -26.08
CA GLY A 92 2.82 -10.48 -24.88
C GLY A 92 2.08 -9.14 -24.79
N GLU A 93 2.56 -8.25 -23.90
CA GLU A 93 2.07 -6.86 -23.77
C GLU A 93 2.90 -5.97 -24.69
N GLN A 94 2.27 -5.38 -25.70
CA GLN A 94 2.94 -4.77 -26.84
C GLN A 94 2.82 -3.25 -26.82
N LEU A 95 3.92 -2.54 -26.99
CA LEU A 95 3.99 -1.09 -27.18
C LEU A 95 4.41 -0.79 -28.61
N TYR A 96 3.67 0.05 -29.29
CA TYR A 96 3.89 0.37 -30.70
C TYR A 96 4.46 1.79 -30.86
N TYR A 97 5.60 1.85 -31.50
CA TYR A 97 6.19 3.08 -32.02
C TYR A 97 5.95 3.15 -33.53
N VAL A 98 5.32 4.21 -33.98
CA VAL A 98 5.12 4.48 -35.42
C VAL A 98 5.91 5.71 -35.80
N ASN A 99 6.85 5.57 -36.72
CA ASN A 99 7.81 6.61 -37.12
C ASN A 99 8.53 7.23 -35.90
N GLY A 100 8.94 6.38 -34.95
CA GLY A 100 9.67 6.76 -33.74
C GLY A 100 8.82 7.32 -32.58
N ARG A 101 7.48 7.39 -32.71
CA ARG A 101 6.55 7.92 -31.71
C ARG A 101 5.70 6.83 -31.08
N ALA A 102 5.56 6.79 -29.77
CA ALA A 102 4.63 5.90 -29.07
C ALA A 102 3.18 6.29 -29.40
N VAL A 103 2.44 5.38 -30.03
CA VAL A 103 1.06 5.64 -30.51
C VAL A 103 0.00 4.83 -29.82
N GLY A 104 0.36 3.74 -29.15
CA GLY A 104 -0.58 2.89 -28.44
C GLY A 104 0.04 1.57 -28.04
N ALA A 105 -0.72 0.77 -27.30
CA ALA A 105 -0.35 -0.55 -26.86
C ALA A 105 -1.43 -1.56 -27.24
N VAL A 106 -1.02 -2.82 -27.41
CA VAL A 106 -1.92 -3.94 -27.65
C VAL A 106 -1.70 -4.97 -26.54
N ASP A 107 -2.81 -5.36 -25.92
CA ASP A 107 -2.88 -6.37 -24.88
C ASP A 107 -4.18 -7.19 -25.01
N LYS A 108 -4.56 -7.95 -24.00
CA LYS A 108 -5.79 -8.75 -24.02
C LYS A 108 -7.09 -7.92 -24.14
N GLU A 109 -7.04 -6.63 -23.82
CA GLU A 109 -8.20 -5.72 -23.80
C GLU A 109 -8.13 -4.65 -24.90
N HIS A 110 -6.93 -4.28 -25.32
CA HIS A 110 -6.65 -3.34 -26.40
C HIS A 110 -6.12 -4.10 -27.62
N HIS A 111 -6.93 -4.17 -28.67
CA HIS A 111 -6.69 -5.14 -29.75
C HIS A 111 -6.05 -4.56 -31.01
N TYR A 112 -5.83 -3.24 -31.08
CA TYR A 112 -5.25 -2.59 -32.27
C TYR A 112 -4.61 -1.25 -31.92
N VAL A 113 -3.75 -0.79 -32.82
CA VAL A 113 -3.27 0.60 -32.85
C VAL A 113 -3.72 1.28 -34.14
N THR A 114 -4.03 2.58 -34.07
CA THR A 114 -4.40 3.36 -35.27
C THR A 114 -3.14 3.85 -35.97
N LEU A 115 -2.91 3.43 -37.21
CA LEU A 115 -1.82 3.93 -38.07
C LEU A 115 -2.18 5.31 -38.65
N SER A 116 -3.40 5.47 -39.18
CA SER A 116 -3.89 6.74 -39.71
C SER A 116 -5.41 6.86 -39.53
N ARG A 117 -5.86 8.07 -39.24
CA ARG A 117 -7.31 8.38 -39.23
C ARG A 117 -7.85 8.75 -40.62
N GLN A 118 -6.99 9.22 -41.51
CA GLN A 118 -7.24 9.57 -42.91
C GLN A 118 -6.04 9.19 -43.74
N ALA A 119 -5.91 7.92 -44.08
CA ALA A 119 -4.78 7.36 -44.77
C ALA A 119 -4.62 7.92 -46.20
N LYS A 120 -3.37 7.99 -46.66
CA LYS A 120 -3.02 8.30 -48.04
C LYS A 120 -2.40 7.07 -48.69
N ALA A 121 -2.82 6.76 -49.91
CA ALA A 121 -2.28 5.69 -50.70
C ALA A 121 -0.76 5.90 -50.92
N GLY A 122 0.03 4.85 -50.79
CA GLY A 122 1.50 4.89 -50.92
C GLY A 122 2.23 5.46 -49.71
N GLU A 123 1.54 5.91 -48.65
CA GLU A 123 2.17 6.33 -47.39
C GLU A 123 2.82 5.12 -46.70
N THR A 124 4.07 5.30 -46.23
CA THR A 124 4.82 4.25 -45.55
C THR A 124 4.99 4.57 -44.08
N TYR A 125 4.75 3.59 -43.22
CA TYR A 125 4.94 3.64 -41.78
C TYR A 125 6.05 2.70 -41.36
N HIS A 126 7.03 3.22 -40.66
CA HIS A 126 8.02 2.42 -39.95
C HIS A 126 7.45 2.07 -38.56
N VAL A 127 7.18 0.82 -38.31
CA VAL A 127 6.60 0.31 -37.05
C VAL A 127 7.66 -0.45 -36.29
N LEU A 128 7.94 -0.04 -35.05
CA LEU A 128 8.75 -0.74 -34.07
C LEU A 128 7.86 -1.15 -32.90
N VAL A 129 8.00 -2.39 -32.43
CA VAL A 129 7.19 -2.94 -31.35
C VAL A 129 8.10 -3.44 -30.25
N GLU A 130 7.93 -2.92 -29.04
CA GLU A 130 8.42 -3.54 -27.83
C GLU A 130 7.35 -4.46 -27.28
N SER A 131 7.67 -5.69 -26.98
CA SER A 131 6.73 -6.64 -26.40
C SER A 131 7.31 -7.35 -25.19
N TYR A 132 6.61 -7.28 -24.08
CA TYR A 132 6.95 -7.95 -22.84
C TYR A 132 6.29 -9.33 -22.77
N ALA A 133 7.08 -10.41 -22.66
CA ALA A 133 6.56 -11.77 -22.67
C ALA A 133 5.74 -12.12 -21.42
N GLY A 134 5.87 -11.35 -20.36
CA GLY A 134 5.07 -11.48 -19.13
C GLY A 134 5.78 -12.27 -18.03
N HIS A 135 5.05 -12.41 -16.93
CA HIS A 135 5.52 -13.03 -15.68
C HIS A 135 5.12 -14.51 -15.53
N GLY A 136 4.42 -15.07 -16.48
CA GLY A 136 3.85 -16.42 -16.40
C GLY A 136 2.44 -16.44 -15.78
N ALA A 137 2.09 -17.54 -15.13
CA ALA A 137 0.76 -17.70 -14.55
C ALA A 137 0.55 -16.77 -13.35
N ARG A 138 -0.63 -16.13 -13.26
CA ARG A 138 -1.06 -15.38 -12.07
C ARG A 138 -1.30 -16.36 -10.91
N LEU A 139 -0.55 -16.20 -9.82
CA LEU A 139 -0.56 -17.09 -8.67
C LEU A 139 -1.00 -16.33 -7.41
N GLU A 140 -2.27 -16.49 -7.06
CA GLU A 140 -2.86 -15.97 -5.83
C GLU A 140 -3.36 -17.11 -4.95
N ASN A 141 -3.77 -18.20 -5.57
CA ASN A 141 -4.45 -19.32 -4.93
C ASN A 141 -3.66 -20.60 -5.16
N ILE A 142 -3.34 -21.31 -4.10
CA ILE A 142 -2.64 -22.60 -4.20
C ILE A 142 -3.33 -23.73 -3.41
N GLY A 143 -3.91 -23.41 -2.26
CA GLY A 143 -4.44 -24.39 -1.33
C GLY A 143 -3.36 -25.36 -0.82
N PRO A 144 -3.74 -26.61 -0.45
CA PRO A 144 -2.76 -27.60 0.00
C PRO A 144 -1.71 -27.90 -1.09
N CYS A 145 -0.43 -27.77 -0.74
CA CYS A 145 0.71 -28.01 -1.63
C CYS A 145 1.65 -29.05 -1.02
N PRO A 146 1.59 -30.32 -1.46
CA PRO A 146 2.51 -31.36 -1.03
C PRO A 146 3.97 -30.98 -1.31
N PRO A 147 4.94 -31.47 -0.51
CA PRO A 147 6.35 -31.11 -0.68
C PRO A 147 6.91 -31.45 -2.08
N GLU A 148 6.40 -32.48 -2.72
CA GLU A 148 6.82 -32.92 -4.06
C GLU A 148 6.31 -32.01 -5.18
N ARG A 149 5.33 -31.14 -4.90
CA ARG A 149 4.79 -30.18 -5.85
C ARG A 149 5.42 -28.81 -5.63
N SER A 150 5.91 -28.18 -6.71
CA SER A 150 6.32 -26.79 -6.67
C SER A 150 5.09 -25.90 -6.45
N ALA A 151 5.20 -24.95 -5.52
CA ALA A 151 4.17 -23.96 -5.30
C ALA A 151 4.06 -22.99 -6.48
N ILE A 152 5.23 -22.62 -7.04
CA ILE A 152 5.33 -21.82 -8.25
C ILE A 152 5.65 -22.78 -9.40
N PRO A 153 4.72 -22.96 -10.35
CA PRO A 153 4.98 -23.82 -11.52
C PRO A 153 6.18 -23.30 -12.30
N PRO A 154 6.98 -24.21 -12.92
CA PRO A 154 8.01 -23.79 -13.84
C PRO A 154 7.39 -23.00 -14.99
N THR A 155 7.93 -21.83 -15.27
CA THR A 155 7.47 -20.99 -16.37
C THR A 155 7.91 -21.61 -17.70
N PRO A 156 7.05 -21.66 -18.73
CA PRO A 156 7.47 -22.08 -20.07
C PRO A 156 8.65 -21.26 -20.57
N GLU A 157 9.61 -21.87 -21.22
CA GLU A 157 10.74 -21.16 -21.84
C GLU A 157 10.28 -20.18 -22.93
N LYS A 158 9.10 -20.42 -23.52
CA LYS A 158 8.48 -19.61 -24.56
C LYS A 158 7.00 -19.45 -24.26
N GLN A 159 6.61 -18.28 -23.80
CA GLN A 159 5.24 -17.97 -23.37
C GLN A 159 4.39 -17.34 -24.48
N CYS A 160 5.05 -16.76 -25.48
CA CYS A 160 4.43 -15.97 -26.54
C CYS A 160 4.65 -16.65 -27.90
N ALA A 161 3.84 -16.26 -28.87
CA ALA A 161 4.02 -16.64 -30.26
C ALA A 161 3.63 -15.47 -31.16
N VAL A 162 4.35 -15.34 -32.27
CA VAL A 162 4.00 -14.37 -33.31
C VAL A 162 2.77 -14.88 -34.06
N GLY A 163 1.71 -14.08 -34.09
CA GLY A 163 0.53 -14.34 -34.90
C GLY A 163 0.52 -13.52 -36.19
N LYS A 164 -0.64 -13.41 -36.82
CA LYS A 164 -0.82 -12.59 -38.03
C LYS A 164 -0.89 -11.10 -37.67
N ASN A 165 0.02 -10.33 -38.24
CA ASN A 165 0.01 -8.88 -38.10
C ASN A 165 -0.74 -8.27 -39.28
N VAL A 166 -1.99 -7.85 -39.07
CA VAL A 166 -2.90 -7.46 -40.16
C VAL A 166 -3.14 -5.97 -40.17
N VAL A 167 -2.85 -5.34 -41.30
CA VAL A 167 -3.29 -3.95 -41.56
C VAL A 167 -4.70 -4.01 -42.13
N ALA A 168 -5.59 -3.27 -41.54
CA ALA A 168 -6.99 -3.30 -41.89
C ALA A 168 -7.63 -1.90 -41.95
N VAL A 169 -8.60 -1.74 -42.83
CA VAL A 169 -9.48 -0.58 -42.84
C VAL A 169 -10.55 -0.76 -41.78
N TRP A 170 -10.72 0.24 -40.93
CA TRP A 170 -11.76 0.33 -39.91
C TRP A 170 -13.14 0.59 -40.53
N ASN A 171 -14.14 -0.18 -40.10
CA ASN A 171 -15.53 -0.02 -40.55
C ASN A 171 -16.33 0.68 -39.44
N GLU A 172 -16.46 2.00 -39.57
CA GLU A 172 -17.14 2.84 -38.58
C GLU A 172 -18.61 2.50 -38.44
N GLU A 173 -19.32 2.20 -39.55
CA GLU A 173 -20.75 1.88 -39.53
C GLU A 173 -21.05 0.58 -38.78
N ALA A 174 -20.20 -0.45 -39.01
CA ALA A 174 -20.33 -1.71 -38.28
C ALA A 174 -20.01 -1.51 -36.77
N TYR A 175 -18.99 -0.72 -36.46
CA TYR A 175 -18.59 -0.45 -35.09
C TYR A 175 -19.67 0.31 -34.32
N GLN A 176 -20.16 1.40 -34.84
CA GLN A 176 -21.20 2.21 -34.21
C GLN A 176 -22.50 1.43 -34.02
N LEU A 177 -22.91 0.62 -35.05
CA LEU A 177 -24.06 -0.26 -34.94
C LEU A 177 -23.88 -1.32 -33.84
N LEU A 178 -22.70 -1.93 -33.76
CA LEU A 178 -22.41 -2.92 -32.73
C LEU A 178 -22.59 -2.35 -31.33
N LEU A 179 -22.08 -1.14 -31.08
CA LEU A 179 -22.20 -0.48 -29.78
C LEU A 179 -23.65 -0.07 -29.45
N ASP A 180 -24.41 0.40 -30.44
CA ASP A 180 -25.83 0.71 -30.24
C ASP A 180 -26.63 -0.55 -29.88
N VAL A 181 -26.40 -1.66 -30.60
CA VAL A 181 -27.04 -2.96 -30.32
C VAL A 181 -26.63 -3.49 -28.96
N TYR A 182 -25.32 -3.43 -28.61
CA TYR A 182 -24.80 -3.83 -27.32
C TYR A 182 -25.45 -3.04 -26.18
N THR A 183 -25.53 -1.72 -26.32
CA THR A 183 -26.16 -0.84 -25.32
C THR A 183 -27.64 -1.22 -25.10
N LEU A 184 -28.40 -1.42 -26.17
CA LEU A 184 -29.81 -1.81 -26.05
C LEU A 184 -30.00 -3.23 -25.50
N ASP A 185 -29.12 -4.17 -25.87
CA ASP A 185 -29.16 -5.53 -25.31
C ASP A 185 -28.90 -5.50 -23.78
N LYS A 186 -27.90 -4.76 -23.33
CA LYS A 186 -27.60 -4.58 -21.90
C LYS A 186 -28.71 -3.82 -21.18
N LEU A 187 -29.29 -2.80 -21.81
CA LEU A 187 -30.42 -2.07 -21.26
C LEU A 187 -31.64 -3.00 -21.06
N LEU A 188 -31.93 -3.88 -22.05
CA LEU A 188 -33.03 -4.82 -21.93
C LEU A 188 -32.89 -5.79 -20.75
N GLN A 189 -31.65 -6.09 -20.32
CA GLN A 189 -31.40 -6.97 -19.17
C GLN A 189 -31.77 -6.32 -17.82
N VAL A 190 -31.83 -4.99 -17.75
CA VAL A 190 -32.07 -4.24 -16.50
C VAL A 190 -33.43 -3.53 -16.45
N LEU A 191 -34.15 -3.46 -17.57
CA LEU A 191 -35.47 -2.89 -17.60
C LEU A 191 -36.53 -3.82 -16.98
N PRO A 192 -37.61 -3.28 -16.36
CA PRO A 192 -38.72 -4.11 -15.92
C PRO A 192 -39.35 -4.85 -17.10
N ASP A 193 -39.48 -6.15 -17.03
CA ASP A 193 -39.83 -7.07 -18.14
C ASP A 193 -41.11 -6.68 -18.91
N LYS A 194 -42.10 -6.09 -18.24
CA LYS A 194 -43.41 -5.73 -18.84
C LYS A 194 -43.56 -4.24 -19.13
N SER A 195 -42.46 -3.48 -19.03
CA SER A 195 -42.49 -2.06 -19.32
C SER A 195 -42.66 -1.80 -20.85
N LEU A 196 -43.31 -0.70 -21.21
CA LEU A 196 -43.39 -0.27 -22.61
C LEU A 196 -41.99 -0.01 -23.17
N ARG A 197 -41.06 0.50 -22.31
CA ARG A 197 -39.66 0.74 -22.68
C ARG A 197 -38.98 -0.54 -23.14
N ALA A 198 -39.08 -1.62 -22.34
CA ALA A 198 -38.51 -2.91 -22.68
C ALA A 198 -39.08 -3.49 -23.98
N GLN A 199 -40.39 -3.32 -24.23
CA GLN A 199 -41.00 -3.75 -25.49
C GLN A 199 -40.49 -2.97 -26.70
N ARG A 200 -40.30 -1.65 -26.57
CA ARG A 200 -39.73 -0.80 -27.64
C ARG A 200 -38.28 -1.15 -27.93
N VAL A 201 -37.45 -1.38 -26.88
CA VAL A 201 -36.07 -1.82 -27.04
C VAL A 201 -36.00 -3.19 -27.73
N ALA A 202 -36.86 -4.15 -27.31
CA ALA A 202 -36.94 -5.45 -27.96
C ALA A 202 -37.37 -5.36 -29.44
N ALA A 203 -38.32 -4.50 -29.76
CA ALA A 203 -38.75 -4.27 -31.16
C ALA A 203 -37.62 -3.64 -32.02
N ALA A 204 -36.84 -2.72 -31.45
CA ALA A 204 -35.68 -2.14 -32.12
C ALA A 204 -34.60 -3.20 -32.40
N LEU A 205 -34.28 -4.05 -31.40
CA LEU A 205 -33.33 -5.17 -31.57
C LEU A 205 -33.84 -6.22 -32.57
N GLN A 206 -35.16 -6.42 -32.71
CA GLN A 206 -35.73 -7.25 -33.77
C GLN A 206 -35.52 -6.58 -35.13
N ALA A 207 -35.79 -5.29 -35.26
CA ALA A 207 -35.58 -4.55 -36.51
C ALA A 207 -34.11 -4.60 -36.96
N PHE A 208 -33.12 -4.54 -36.02
CA PHE A 208 -31.73 -4.75 -36.35
C PHE A 208 -31.46 -6.08 -37.08
N THR A 209 -32.02 -7.19 -36.57
CA THR A 209 -31.81 -8.51 -37.19
C THR A 209 -32.62 -8.71 -38.48
N ASP A 210 -33.69 -7.95 -38.70
CA ASP A 210 -34.49 -8.02 -39.92
C ASP A 210 -33.90 -7.16 -41.06
N ILE A 211 -33.18 -6.08 -40.71
CA ILE A 211 -32.61 -5.14 -41.71
C ILE A 211 -31.19 -5.56 -42.13
N VAL A 212 -30.35 -6.01 -41.17
CA VAL A 212 -28.97 -6.38 -41.48
C VAL A 212 -28.90 -7.70 -42.24
N ASP A 213 -28.37 -7.63 -43.44
CA ASP A 213 -28.14 -8.79 -44.31
C ASP A 213 -26.64 -8.91 -44.61
N PHE A 214 -26.02 -9.94 -44.07
CA PHE A 214 -24.59 -10.21 -44.24
C PHE A 214 -24.25 -10.90 -45.56
N GLU A 215 -25.26 -11.39 -46.29
CA GLU A 215 -25.11 -12.05 -47.60
C GLU A 215 -25.00 -11.09 -48.76
N LEU A 216 -25.32 -9.79 -48.54
CA LEU A 216 -25.21 -8.75 -49.53
C LEU A 216 -23.76 -8.42 -49.93
N PRO A 217 -23.54 -7.89 -51.17
CA PRO A 217 -22.24 -7.29 -51.55
C PRO A 217 -21.78 -6.22 -50.54
N PRO A 218 -20.47 -5.95 -50.44
CA PRO A 218 -19.91 -5.09 -49.37
C PRO A 218 -20.59 -3.72 -49.22
N GLU A 219 -20.85 -3.02 -50.31
CA GLU A 219 -21.47 -1.69 -50.23
C GLU A 219 -22.95 -1.76 -49.81
N GLU A 220 -23.73 -2.69 -50.37
CA GLU A 220 -25.13 -2.90 -49.98
C GLU A 220 -25.26 -3.39 -48.55
N ARG A 221 -24.33 -4.23 -48.09
CA ARG A 221 -24.25 -4.67 -46.70
C ARG A 221 -23.94 -3.51 -45.76
N ARG A 222 -23.01 -2.61 -46.12
CA ARG A 222 -22.70 -1.39 -45.37
C ARG A 222 -23.94 -0.49 -45.29
N GLU A 223 -24.70 -0.34 -46.38
CA GLU A 223 -25.98 0.39 -46.36
C GLU A 223 -26.98 -0.27 -45.39
N SER A 224 -27.02 -1.60 -45.28
CA SER A 224 -27.88 -2.27 -44.31
C SER A 224 -27.50 -1.94 -42.86
N PHE A 225 -26.22 -1.77 -42.55
CA PHE A 225 -25.74 -1.32 -41.22
C PHE A 225 -26.23 0.10 -40.91
N ILE A 226 -26.15 1.03 -41.87
CA ILE A 226 -26.64 2.41 -41.71
C ILE A 226 -28.16 2.41 -41.47
N LYS A 227 -28.93 1.66 -42.28
CA LYS A 227 -30.39 1.54 -42.13
C LYS A 227 -30.81 0.91 -40.78
N ALA A 228 -30.05 -0.11 -40.32
CA ALA A 228 -30.31 -0.73 -39.03
C ALA A 228 -30.06 0.25 -37.89
N ARG A 229 -28.98 1.02 -37.96
CA ARG A 229 -28.65 2.03 -36.96
C ARG A 229 -29.73 3.13 -36.90
N GLU A 230 -30.25 3.56 -38.05
CA GLU A 230 -31.36 4.50 -38.10
C GLU A 230 -32.64 3.93 -37.44
N ALA A 231 -32.91 2.62 -37.58
CA ALA A 231 -34.04 1.97 -36.93
C ALA A 231 -33.88 1.86 -35.41
N LEU A 232 -32.64 1.86 -34.88
CA LEU A 232 -32.35 1.89 -33.44
C LEU A 232 -32.46 3.30 -32.84
N ARG A 233 -32.38 4.36 -33.62
CA ARG A 233 -32.26 5.74 -33.17
C ARG A 233 -33.34 6.14 -32.15
N ASP A 234 -34.60 5.83 -32.38
CA ASP A 234 -35.69 6.21 -31.49
C ASP A 234 -35.60 5.50 -30.13
N ALA A 235 -35.08 4.26 -30.09
CA ALA A 235 -34.82 3.55 -28.85
C ALA A 235 -33.59 4.11 -28.09
N MET A 236 -32.59 4.59 -28.81
CA MET A 236 -31.42 5.26 -28.24
C MET A 236 -31.68 6.67 -27.74
N ALA A 237 -32.63 7.39 -28.37
CA ALA A 237 -32.94 8.79 -28.08
C ALA A 237 -33.99 9.02 -26.97
N CYS A 238 -34.40 7.98 -26.25
CA CYS A 238 -35.25 8.15 -25.07
C CYS A 238 -34.47 8.65 -23.87
N HIS A 239 -35.00 9.71 -23.24
CA HIS A 239 -34.33 10.38 -22.10
C HIS A 239 -34.96 10.03 -20.77
N ASN A 240 -34.13 10.14 -19.71
CA ASN A 240 -34.54 9.91 -18.33
C ASN A 240 -35.51 10.98 -17.79
N GLY A 241 -36.30 10.60 -16.80
CA GLY A 241 -37.05 11.55 -15.98
C GLY A 241 -36.15 12.29 -14.97
N SER A 242 -36.76 13.28 -14.27
CA SER A 242 -36.05 14.17 -13.33
C SER A 242 -35.48 13.47 -12.10
N THR A 243 -35.92 12.24 -11.82
CA THR A 243 -35.46 11.46 -10.63
C THR A 243 -34.39 10.41 -10.94
N ALA A 244 -33.85 10.43 -12.16
CA ALA A 244 -32.78 9.53 -12.52
C ALA A 244 -31.49 9.90 -11.79
N PRO A 245 -30.75 8.90 -11.21
CA PRO A 245 -29.47 9.15 -10.56
C PRO A 245 -28.40 9.60 -11.55
N LEU A 246 -27.34 10.23 -11.02
CA LEU A 246 -26.20 10.67 -11.81
C LEU A 246 -25.00 9.78 -11.57
N MET A 247 -24.40 9.24 -12.63
CA MET A 247 -23.11 8.57 -12.64
C MET A 247 -22.02 9.56 -13.05
N TRP A 248 -21.15 9.90 -12.12
CA TRP A 248 -20.02 10.81 -12.37
C TRP A 248 -18.85 10.00 -12.90
N LEU A 249 -18.52 10.17 -14.17
CA LEU A 249 -17.54 9.36 -14.88
C LEU A 249 -16.15 9.98 -14.81
N ILE A 250 -15.16 9.13 -14.60
CA ILE A 250 -13.76 9.47 -14.74
C ILE A 250 -12.99 8.24 -15.24
N GLY A 251 -12.25 8.40 -16.34
CA GLY A 251 -11.33 7.36 -16.79
C GLY A 251 -10.13 7.27 -15.84
N GLN A 252 -9.67 6.08 -15.55
CA GLN A 252 -8.50 5.88 -14.70
C GLN A 252 -7.80 4.56 -15.05
N SER A 253 -6.59 4.41 -14.56
CA SER A 253 -5.85 3.15 -14.55
C SER A 253 -5.10 3.07 -13.24
N HIS A 254 -5.54 2.23 -12.33
CA HIS A 254 -4.71 1.80 -11.21
C HIS A 254 -3.58 0.92 -11.74
N ILE A 255 -2.33 1.24 -11.40
CA ILE A 255 -1.16 0.45 -11.85
C ILE A 255 -0.34 0.13 -10.62
N ASP A 256 -0.20 -1.16 -10.32
CA ASP A 256 0.67 -1.59 -9.24
C ASP A 256 2.13 -1.24 -9.55
N LEU A 257 2.76 -0.51 -8.63
CA LEU A 257 4.16 -0.12 -8.73
C LEU A 257 5.10 -1.34 -8.84
N ALA A 258 4.76 -2.41 -8.14
CA ALA A 258 5.34 -3.74 -8.26
C ALA A 258 4.41 -4.73 -7.57
N TRP A 259 4.17 -5.88 -8.18
CA TRP A 259 3.29 -6.92 -7.64
C TRP A 259 3.66 -8.30 -8.20
N LEU A 260 3.04 -8.70 -9.33
CA LEU A 260 3.41 -9.91 -10.08
C LEU A 260 4.50 -9.62 -11.12
N TRP A 261 5.06 -8.44 -11.09
CA TRP A 261 6.19 -7.97 -11.89
C TRP A 261 7.10 -7.09 -11.02
N PRO A 262 8.40 -6.96 -11.40
CA PRO A 262 9.33 -6.10 -10.69
C PRO A 262 9.08 -4.61 -10.97
N MET A 263 9.54 -3.72 -10.08
CA MET A 263 9.37 -2.26 -10.23
C MET A 263 9.84 -1.71 -11.57
N GLU A 264 10.87 -2.31 -12.14
CA GLU A 264 11.42 -1.87 -13.41
C GLU A 264 10.43 -2.07 -14.59
N GLU A 265 9.56 -3.09 -14.56
CA GLU A 265 8.56 -3.32 -15.60
C GLU A 265 7.48 -2.23 -15.60
N THR A 266 7.27 -1.60 -14.47
CA THR A 266 6.27 -0.53 -14.32
C THR A 266 6.59 0.70 -15.16
N TYR A 267 7.86 1.01 -15.40
CA TYR A 267 8.27 2.05 -16.35
C TYR A 267 7.68 1.81 -17.74
N HIS A 268 7.71 0.58 -18.22
CA HIS A 268 7.16 0.19 -19.53
C HIS A 268 5.63 0.15 -19.53
N LYS A 269 5.01 -0.33 -18.43
CA LYS A 269 3.54 -0.29 -18.26
C LYS A 269 2.99 1.13 -18.32
N MET A 270 3.73 2.11 -17.77
CA MET A 270 3.37 3.51 -17.85
C MET A 270 3.32 4.02 -19.29
N VAL A 271 4.34 3.72 -20.09
CA VAL A 271 4.36 4.14 -21.50
C VAL A 271 3.24 3.46 -22.29
N ARG A 272 3.01 2.14 -22.09
CA ARG A 272 1.89 1.42 -22.72
C ARG A 272 0.53 2.05 -22.39
N THR A 273 0.27 2.28 -21.11
CA THR A 273 -0.99 2.85 -20.65
C THR A 273 -1.22 4.26 -21.20
N TYR A 274 -0.24 5.14 -20.99
CA TYR A 274 -0.40 6.55 -21.38
C TYR A 274 -0.41 6.77 -22.88
N SER A 275 0.26 5.94 -23.68
CA SER A 275 0.17 6.02 -25.15
C SER A 275 -1.26 5.73 -25.65
N ASN A 276 -1.96 4.74 -25.06
CA ASN A 276 -3.36 4.48 -25.32
C ASN A 276 -4.25 5.65 -24.88
N GLN A 277 -4.07 6.15 -23.65
CA GLN A 277 -4.92 7.20 -23.10
C GLN A 277 -4.76 8.53 -23.86
N MET A 278 -3.53 8.91 -24.24
CA MET A 278 -3.31 10.13 -25.06
C MET A 278 -4.00 10.03 -26.42
N THR A 279 -4.04 8.85 -27.01
CA THR A 279 -4.76 8.63 -28.29
C THR A 279 -6.28 8.82 -28.11
N LEU A 280 -6.85 8.35 -27.01
CA LEU A 280 -8.29 8.56 -26.68
C LEU A 280 -8.60 10.03 -26.37
N LEU A 281 -7.75 10.70 -25.57
CA LEU A 281 -7.92 12.12 -25.23
C LEU A 281 -7.84 13.03 -26.47
N ASP A 282 -7.02 12.68 -27.44
CA ASP A 282 -6.94 13.41 -28.72
C ASP A 282 -8.18 13.20 -29.61
N GLU A 283 -8.92 12.10 -29.44
CA GLU A 283 -10.13 11.79 -30.23
C GLU A 283 -11.43 12.22 -29.54
N TYR A 284 -11.47 12.25 -28.20
CA TYR A 284 -12.68 12.53 -27.41
C TYR A 284 -12.48 13.75 -26.50
N PRO A 285 -12.81 14.97 -26.95
CA PRO A 285 -12.60 16.20 -26.18
C PRO A 285 -13.32 16.25 -24.83
N GLY A 286 -14.44 15.54 -24.69
CA GLY A 286 -15.20 15.44 -23.44
C GLY A 286 -14.64 14.44 -22.43
N TYR A 287 -13.77 13.53 -22.87
CA TYR A 287 -13.18 12.50 -22.01
C TYR A 287 -12.23 13.10 -20.96
N ARG A 288 -12.31 12.58 -19.73
CA ARG A 288 -11.48 12.98 -18.60
C ARG A 288 -10.72 11.77 -18.06
N PHE A 289 -9.44 11.94 -17.79
CA PHE A 289 -8.57 10.88 -17.24
C PHE A 289 -7.89 11.34 -15.94
N LEU A 290 -7.99 10.52 -14.90
CA LEU A 290 -7.38 10.74 -13.58
C LEU A 290 -5.89 10.44 -13.62
N LEU A 291 -5.13 11.32 -12.99
CA LEU A 291 -3.70 11.20 -12.79
C LEU A 291 -3.43 11.36 -11.30
N CYS A 292 -3.09 10.27 -10.58
CA CYS A 292 -3.17 10.23 -9.12
C CYS A 292 -1.90 9.79 -8.39
N GLU A 293 -0.89 9.21 -9.03
CA GLU A 293 0.28 8.65 -8.36
C GLU A 293 1.59 9.22 -8.94
N PRO A 294 2.16 10.26 -8.31
CA PRO A 294 3.35 10.98 -8.76
C PRO A 294 4.55 10.11 -9.11
N VAL A 295 4.87 9.09 -8.33
CA VAL A 295 6.03 8.22 -8.60
C VAL A 295 5.95 7.53 -9.95
N LEU A 296 4.74 7.08 -10.35
CA LEU A 296 4.52 6.46 -11.66
C LEU A 296 4.72 7.46 -12.81
N LEU A 297 4.39 8.72 -12.55
CA LEU A 297 4.52 9.80 -13.53
C LEU A 297 5.96 10.28 -13.67
N ASP A 298 6.75 10.22 -12.60
CA ASP A 298 8.20 10.39 -12.68
C ASP A 298 8.80 9.30 -13.58
N MET A 299 8.34 8.05 -13.46
CA MET A 299 8.77 6.93 -14.31
C MET A 299 8.40 7.17 -15.80
N LEU A 300 7.18 7.66 -16.06
CA LEU A 300 6.76 8.02 -17.42
C LEU A 300 7.64 9.13 -18.01
N GLN A 301 7.87 10.19 -17.25
CA GLN A 301 8.70 11.32 -17.67
C GLN A 301 10.15 10.89 -17.99
N GLU A 302 10.69 9.96 -17.21
CA GLU A 302 12.03 9.42 -17.41
C GLU A 302 12.11 8.55 -18.68
N MET A 303 11.06 7.77 -18.96
CA MET A 303 11.04 6.84 -20.10
C MET A 303 10.74 7.52 -21.42
N ASP A 304 9.75 8.43 -21.47
CA ASP A 304 9.28 9.07 -22.70
C ASP A 304 8.87 10.54 -22.45
N GLY A 305 9.82 11.43 -22.67
CA GLY A 305 9.61 12.88 -22.48
C GLY A 305 8.63 13.49 -23.49
N GLU A 306 8.48 12.92 -24.71
CA GLU A 306 7.48 13.38 -25.70
C GLU A 306 6.08 13.00 -25.23
N LEU A 307 5.88 11.78 -24.78
CA LEU A 307 4.60 11.32 -24.23
C LEU A 307 4.22 12.13 -22.99
N TRP A 308 5.18 12.42 -22.11
CA TRP A 308 4.97 13.32 -20.97
C TRP A 308 4.50 14.72 -21.39
N GLN A 309 5.08 15.29 -22.46
CA GLN A 309 4.62 16.59 -22.98
C GLN A 309 3.18 16.51 -23.47
N ARG A 310 2.77 15.42 -24.12
CA ARG A 310 1.36 15.21 -24.51
C ARG A 310 0.41 15.15 -23.30
N VAL A 311 0.84 14.58 -22.18
CA VAL A 311 0.07 14.63 -20.92
C VAL A 311 -0.11 16.06 -20.44
N LYS A 312 0.95 16.88 -20.47
CA LYS A 312 0.89 18.33 -20.14
C LYS A 312 -0.06 19.10 -21.05
N ASP A 313 -0.01 18.82 -22.35
CA ASP A 313 -0.89 19.45 -23.34
C ASP A 313 -2.36 19.04 -23.11
N ALA A 314 -2.64 17.79 -22.79
CA ALA A 314 -3.96 17.30 -22.43
C ALA A 314 -4.48 17.93 -21.11
N TYR A 315 -3.60 18.17 -20.15
CA TYR A 315 -3.95 18.97 -18.96
C TYR A 315 -4.33 20.40 -19.35
N GLY A 316 -3.57 21.05 -20.23
CA GLY A 316 -3.88 22.39 -20.76
C GLY A 316 -5.24 22.46 -21.45
N ARG A 317 -5.71 21.35 -22.05
CA ARG A 317 -7.08 21.21 -22.62
C ARG A 317 -8.15 20.88 -21.57
N GLY A 318 -7.78 20.71 -20.29
CA GLY A 318 -8.68 20.36 -19.19
C GLY A 318 -9.14 18.89 -19.20
N GLN A 319 -8.43 18.00 -19.87
CA GLN A 319 -8.77 16.59 -20.01
C GLN A 319 -8.09 15.68 -18.98
N ILE A 320 -6.95 16.08 -18.45
CA ILE A 320 -6.27 15.40 -17.34
C ILE A 320 -6.73 15.99 -16.01
N VAL A 321 -7.00 15.14 -15.04
CA VAL A 321 -7.42 15.47 -13.67
C VAL A 321 -6.28 15.08 -12.72
N PRO A 322 -5.38 16.01 -12.35
CA PRO A 322 -4.27 15.73 -11.44
C PRO A 322 -4.74 15.86 -9.98
N GLU A 323 -5.13 14.75 -9.37
CA GLU A 323 -5.58 14.63 -7.97
C GLU A 323 -5.14 13.28 -7.40
N GLY A 324 -4.84 13.19 -6.09
CA GLY A 324 -4.43 11.96 -5.41
C GLY A 324 -3.71 12.21 -4.11
N ALA A 325 -3.07 13.38 -3.99
CA ALA A 325 -2.34 13.91 -2.84
C ALA A 325 -1.09 13.13 -2.40
N PHE A 326 -1.09 11.81 -2.43
CA PHE A 326 0.04 10.96 -2.02
C PHE A 326 1.09 10.84 -3.13
N TYR A 327 2.36 10.66 -2.73
CA TYR A 327 3.45 10.42 -3.68
C TYR A 327 3.39 8.99 -4.28
N VAL A 328 3.07 8.02 -3.42
CA VAL A 328 2.89 6.61 -3.76
C VAL A 328 1.50 6.19 -3.24
N GLU A 329 0.85 5.21 -3.86
CA GLU A 329 -0.33 4.55 -3.31
C GLU A 329 0.08 3.62 -2.16
N CYS A 330 0.44 4.25 -1.01
CA CYS A 330 1.07 3.58 0.11
C CYS A 330 0.08 2.83 1.00
N ASP A 331 0.55 1.72 1.62
CA ASP A 331 -0.12 1.17 2.80
C ASP A 331 -0.21 2.24 3.90
N THR A 332 -1.31 2.27 4.65
CA THR A 332 -1.53 3.26 5.71
C THR A 332 -1.53 2.68 7.11
N ASN A 333 -1.39 1.35 7.24
CA ASN A 333 -1.31 0.65 8.52
C ASN A 333 0.14 0.41 8.98
N LEU A 334 1.02 0.02 8.04
CA LEU A 334 2.38 -0.42 8.35
C LEU A 334 3.40 0.73 8.48
N PRO A 335 3.41 1.77 7.62
CA PRO A 335 4.34 2.89 7.72
C PRO A 335 4.15 3.71 9.00
N SER A 336 5.21 4.39 9.44
CA SER A 336 5.16 5.35 10.55
C SER A 336 4.31 6.58 10.21
N GLY A 337 3.92 7.36 11.24
CA GLY A 337 3.19 8.61 11.03
C GLY A 337 3.98 9.64 10.23
N GLU A 338 5.28 9.75 10.46
CA GLU A 338 6.15 10.64 9.70
C GLU A 338 6.28 10.20 8.23
N SER A 339 6.33 8.89 7.95
CA SER A 339 6.28 8.38 6.57
C SER A 339 5.01 8.81 5.83
N LEU A 340 3.84 8.69 6.45
CA LEU A 340 2.57 9.14 5.85
C LEU A 340 2.55 10.66 5.61
N ILE A 341 3.14 11.43 6.51
CA ILE A 341 3.34 12.89 6.32
C ILE A 341 4.22 13.15 5.10
N ARG A 342 5.31 12.39 4.93
CA ARG A 342 6.21 12.53 3.76
C ARG A 342 5.53 12.13 2.45
N GLN A 343 4.70 11.09 2.46
CA GLN A 343 3.89 10.71 1.29
C GLN A 343 3.04 11.89 0.81
N LEU A 344 2.33 12.57 1.71
CA LEU A 344 1.52 13.74 1.36
C LEU A 344 2.38 14.98 1.02
N GLN A 345 3.45 15.24 1.77
CA GLN A 345 4.33 16.37 1.51
C GLN A 345 4.93 16.31 0.10
N TRP A 346 5.41 15.14 -0.30
CA TRP A 346 6.02 14.93 -1.62
C TRP A 346 4.98 14.90 -2.73
N GLY A 347 3.86 14.19 -2.53
CA GLY A 347 2.81 14.12 -3.53
C GLY A 347 2.20 15.49 -3.84
N LYS A 348 1.81 16.24 -2.80
CA LYS A 348 1.24 17.58 -3.00
C LYS A 348 2.26 18.56 -3.60
N LYS A 349 3.55 18.49 -3.19
CA LYS A 349 4.61 19.28 -3.79
C LYS A 349 4.75 18.97 -5.27
N TRP A 350 4.76 17.71 -5.64
CA TRP A 350 4.85 17.25 -7.02
C TRP A 350 3.68 17.78 -7.88
N PHE A 351 2.42 17.68 -7.42
CA PHE A 351 1.26 18.22 -8.13
C PHE A 351 1.35 19.74 -8.34
N ARG A 352 1.82 20.46 -7.32
CA ARG A 352 2.05 21.92 -7.43
C ARG A 352 3.13 22.27 -8.44
N GLU A 353 4.26 21.57 -8.41
CA GLU A 353 5.39 21.82 -9.33
C GLU A 353 5.06 21.41 -10.77
N GLN A 354 4.36 20.31 -10.97
CA GLN A 354 4.08 19.79 -12.30
C GLN A 354 2.83 20.43 -12.94
N PHE A 355 1.80 20.74 -12.18
CA PHE A 355 0.50 21.19 -12.71
C PHE A 355 -0.04 22.48 -12.07
N GLY A 356 0.61 23.03 -11.08
CA GLY A 356 0.10 24.18 -10.33
C GLY A 356 -1.13 23.87 -9.47
N VAL A 357 -1.38 22.58 -9.20
CA VAL A 357 -2.56 22.09 -8.48
C VAL A 357 -2.20 21.81 -7.03
N ASP A 358 -2.97 22.38 -6.09
CA ASP A 358 -2.95 21.99 -4.70
C ASP A 358 -4.01 20.88 -4.49
N SER A 359 -3.58 19.62 -4.58
CA SER A 359 -4.48 18.45 -4.49
C SER A 359 -5.21 18.44 -3.14
N GLN A 360 -6.53 18.23 -3.18
CA GLN A 360 -7.40 18.19 -2.00
C GLN A 360 -8.07 16.83 -1.80
N VAL A 361 -7.79 15.87 -2.64
CA VAL A 361 -8.34 14.51 -2.58
C VAL A 361 -7.23 13.52 -2.30
N GLY A 362 -7.32 12.79 -1.18
CA GLY A 362 -6.53 11.59 -0.95
C GLY A 362 -7.15 10.43 -1.70
N TRP A 363 -6.40 9.79 -2.60
CA TRP A 363 -6.89 8.71 -3.44
C TRP A 363 -6.03 7.47 -3.29
N LEU A 364 -6.56 6.47 -2.57
CA LEU A 364 -5.90 5.19 -2.28
C LEU A 364 -6.92 4.06 -2.55
N PRO A 365 -7.17 3.71 -3.82
CA PRO A 365 -8.24 2.80 -4.17
C PRO A 365 -8.02 1.37 -3.69
N ASP A 366 -6.80 0.83 -3.70
CA ASP A 366 -6.54 -0.60 -3.45
C ASP A 366 -5.85 -0.94 -2.11
N CYS A 367 -5.59 0.03 -1.24
CA CYS A 367 -4.94 -0.20 0.06
C CYS A 367 -5.76 -1.04 1.04
N PHE A 368 -5.07 -1.76 1.95
CA PHE A 368 -5.64 -2.83 2.78
C PHE A 368 -6.14 -2.34 4.15
N GLY A 369 -6.99 -1.31 4.15
CA GLY A 369 -7.52 -0.65 5.34
C GLY A 369 -6.76 0.64 5.70
N PHE A 370 -7.34 1.47 6.61
CA PHE A 370 -6.87 2.82 6.81
C PHE A 370 -6.81 3.17 8.30
N SER A 371 -5.66 3.71 8.71
CA SER A 371 -5.37 4.11 10.09
C SER A 371 -6.30 5.23 10.58
N ALA A 372 -6.67 5.17 11.86
CA ALA A 372 -7.43 6.22 12.54
C ALA A 372 -6.70 7.57 12.65
N ALA A 373 -5.37 7.59 12.44
CA ALA A 373 -4.57 8.81 12.41
C ALA A 373 -4.66 9.56 11.07
N LEU A 374 -5.10 8.89 9.99
CA LEU A 374 -5.04 9.45 8.65
C LEU A 374 -5.88 10.73 8.45
N PRO A 375 -7.10 10.89 9.02
CA PRO A 375 -7.85 12.14 8.91
C PRO A 375 -7.11 13.37 9.42
N GLN A 376 -6.40 13.26 10.55
CA GLN A 376 -5.57 14.34 11.08
C GLN A 376 -4.44 14.71 10.11
N ILE A 377 -3.76 13.69 9.56
CA ILE A 377 -2.65 13.88 8.62
C ILE A 377 -3.18 14.55 7.34
N LEU A 378 -4.27 14.06 6.77
CA LEU A 378 -4.92 14.65 5.59
C LEU A 378 -5.28 16.13 5.83
N ARG A 379 -5.95 16.41 6.94
CA ARG A 379 -6.33 17.79 7.30
C ARG A 379 -5.12 18.69 7.51
N GLY A 380 -4.04 18.16 8.09
CA GLY A 380 -2.77 18.88 8.28
C GLY A 380 -2.13 19.34 6.98
N PHE A 381 -2.50 18.76 5.85
CA PHE A 381 -2.10 19.14 4.49
C PHE A 381 -3.21 19.82 3.67
N GLY A 382 -4.34 20.18 4.28
CA GLY A 382 -5.48 20.81 3.61
C GLY A 382 -6.25 19.85 2.68
N VAL A 383 -5.99 18.54 2.76
CA VAL A 383 -6.77 17.51 2.07
C VAL A 383 -8.11 17.35 2.78
N LYS A 384 -9.20 17.51 2.04
CA LYS A 384 -10.57 17.55 2.57
C LYS A 384 -11.37 16.29 2.27
N TYR A 385 -10.93 15.53 1.27
CA TYR A 385 -11.65 14.43 0.66
C TYR A 385 -10.77 13.19 0.62
N PHE A 386 -11.41 12.02 0.74
CA PHE A 386 -10.72 10.74 0.69
C PHE A 386 -11.53 9.71 -0.09
N GLY A 387 -10.91 8.99 -1.01
CA GLY A 387 -11.55 7.96 -1.82
C GLY A 387 -10.81 6.62 -1.83
N THR A 388 -11.57 5.53 -1.67
CA THR A 388 -11.08 4.14 -1.76
C THR A 388 -12.15 3.20 -2.28
N GLN A 389 -11.75 2.05 -2.86
CA GLN A 389 -12.69 1.00 -3.29
C GLN A 389 -12.62 -0.25 -2.40
N LYS A 390 -11.49 -0.52 -1.78
CA LYS A 390 -11.21 -1.82 -1.13
C LYS A 390 -12.21 -2.17 -0.03
N LEU A 391 -12.72 -1.19 0.71
CA LEU A 391 -13.68 -1.40 1.81
C LEU A 391 -15.03 -1.99 1.34
N GLN A 392 -15.39 -1.86 0.07
CA GLN A 392 -16.60 -2.46 -0.48
C GLN A 392 -16.39 -3.92 -0.89
N ARG A 393 -15.14 -4.39 -0.94
CA ARG A 393 -14.80 -5.79 -1.09
C ARG A 393 -14.60 -6.38 0.31
N ALA A 394 -15.43 -7.31 0.70
CA ALA A 394 -15.28 -8.06 1.94
C ALA A 394 -15.48 -9.54 1.63
N ASP A 395 -14.84 -10.38 2.44
CA ASP A 395 -15.22 -11.79 2.52
C ASP A 395 -16.73 -11.86 2.79
N PRO A 396 -17.51 -12.66 2.06
CA PRO A 396 -18.96 -12.82 2.31
C PRO A 396 -19.32 -13.18 3.74
N GLU A 397 -18.38 -13.77 4.50
CA GLU A 397 -18.55 -14.12 5.91
C GLU A 397 -18.29 -12.96 6.88
N CYS A 398 -17.75 -11.85 6.39
CA CYS A 398 -17.36 -10.67 7.14
C CYS A 398 -18.37 -9.52 7.02
N GLN A 399 -18.36 -8.63 7.99
CA GLN A 399 -19.18 -7.44 7.95
C GLN A 399 -18.62 -6.44 6.91
N ARG A 400 -19.39 -6.22 5.83
CA ARG A 400 -19.07 -5.22 4.81
C ARG A 400 -19.11 -3.81 5.42
N PHE A 401 -18.22 -2.92 4.94
CA PHE A 401 -18.24 -1.50 5.31
C PHE A 401 -19.60 -0.86 4.88
N PRO A 402 -20.29 -0.15 5.79
CA PRO A 402 -21.71 0.15 5.58
C PRO A 402 -21.99 1.39 4.71
N TYR A 403 -20.99 2.22 4.40
CA TYR A 403 -21.22 3.53 3.77
C TYR A 403 -20.46 3.71 2.45
N HIS A 404 -21.11 4.34 1.48
CA HIS A 404 -20.44 4.90 0.31
C HIS A 404 -19.94 6.32 0.57
N HIS A 405 -20.80 7.19 1.10
CA HIS A 405 -20.43 8.56 1.47
C HIS A 405 -20.59 8.74 2.97
N PHE A 406 -19.57 9.29 3.61
CA PHE A 406 -19.55 9.47 5.06
C PHE A 406 -18.55 10.55 5.47
N ILE A 407 -18.79 11.16 6.63
CA ILE A 407 -17.76 11.95 7.31
C ILE A 407 -16.88 10.97 8.07
N TRP A 408 -15.61 10.95 7.74
CA TRP A 408 -14.61 10.15 8.44
C TRP A 408 -13.93 10.99 9.51
N GLU A 409 -14.12 10.60 10.76
CA GLU A 409 -13.55 11.26 11.93
C GLU A 409 -12.36 10.44 12.46
N GLY A 410 -11.20 11.08 12.57
CA GLY A 410 -9.98 10.51 13.13
C GLY A 410 -9.96 10.43 14.65
N MET A 411 -8.90 9.87 15.19
CA MET A 411 -8.72 9.66 16.63
C MET A 411 -8.54 10.98 17.44
N ASP A 412 -8.19 12.08 16.75
CA ASP A 412 -8.05 13.43 17.31
C ASP A 412 -9.29 14.31 17.08
N GLY A 413 -10.34 13.78 16.44
CA GLY A 413 -11.56 14.50 16.06
C GLY A 413 -11.47 15.25 14.72
N SER A 414 -10.37 15.14 13.97
CA SER A 414 -10.27 15.69 12.61
C SER A 414 -11.21 14.98 11.65
N GLU A 415 -11.84 15.72 10.73
CA GLU A 415 -12.85 15.20 9.80
C GLU A 415 -12.47 15.40 8.34
N VAL A 416 -12.70 14.37 7.52
CA VAL A 416 -12.66 14.43 6.04
C VAL A 416 -13.93 13.80 5.46
N LEU A 417 -14.35 14.25 4.28
CA LEU A 417 -15.43 13.59 3.56
C LEU A 417 -14.88 12.35 2.84
N GLY A 418 -15.34 11.18 3.28
CA GLY A 418 -14.94 9.88 2.77
C GLY A 418 -15.87 9.34 1.71
N LEU A 419 -15.30 8.63 0.75
CA LEU A 419 -15.97 7.84 -0.28
C LEU A 419 -15.42 6.42 -0.29
N SER A 420 -16.29 5.44 -0.14
CA SER A 420 -15.97 4.05 -0.44
C SER A 420 -16.83 3.59 -1.63
N PHE A 421 -16.21 3.39 -2.79
CA PHE A 421 -16.93 3.05 -4.03
C PHE A 421 -16.74 1.58 -4.42
N MET A 422 -17.66 1.06 -5.23
CA MET A 422 -17.52 -0.29 -5.80
C MET A 422 -16.58 -0.23 -6.98
N LYS A 423 -15.60 -1.10 -7.08
CA LYS A 423 -14.70 -1.32 -8.22
C LYS A 423 -14.24 -0.04 -8.94
N ASP A 424 -12.98 0.07 -9.11
CA ASP A 424 -12.29 1.12 -9.86
C ASP A 424 -12.12 0.81 -11.36
N ASN A 425 -12.31 -0.45 -11.77
CA ASN A 425 -12.09 -0.98 -13.11
C ASN A 425 -13.34 -1.61 -13.73
N GLY A 426 -14.53 -1.08 -13.39
CA GLY A 426 -15.79 -1.61 -13.88
C GLY A 426 -16.06 -1.26 -15.36
N PRO A 427 -16.86 -2.08 -16.07
CA PRO A 427 -17.31 -1.75 -17.40
C PRO A 427 -18.25 -0.52 -17.40
N VAL A 428 -18.36 0.15 -18.53
CA VAL A 428 -19.31 1.23 -18.75
C VAL A 428 -20.45 0.69 -19.60
N ASP A 429 -21.52 0.22 -18.96
CA ASP A 429 -22.70 -0.29 -19.64
C ASP A 429 -23.96 -0.16 -18.74
N PRO A 430 -25.17 -0.37 -19.29
CA PRO A 430 -26.41 -0.28 -18.53
C PRO A 430 -26.49 -1.20 -17.31
N VAL A 431 -25.87 -2.39 -17.36
CA VAL A 431 -25.87 -3.34 -16.23
C VAL A 431 -25.02 -2.81 -15.10
N SER A 432 -23.79 -2.37 -15.40
CA SER A 432 -22.87 -1.82 -14.40
C SER A 432 -23.44 -0.56 -13.71
N PHE A 433 -24.10 0.32 -14.45
CA PHE A 433 -24.75 1.51 -13.87
C PHE A 433 -25.88 1.11 -12.91
N LYS A 434 -26.68 0.13 -13.31
CA LYS A 434 -27.80 -0.36 -12.50
C LYS A 434 -27.32 -1.06 -11.23
N GLU A 435 -26.34 -1.95 -11.33
CA GLU A 435 -25.76 -2.67 -10.19
C GLU A 435 -25.14 -1.70 -9.19
N ARG A 436 -24.37 -0.73 -9.68
CA ARG A 436 -23.73 0.28 -8.83
C ARG A 436 -24.76 1.12 -8.07
N TRP A 437 -25.83 1.53 -8.75
CA TRP A 437 -26.91 2.28 -8.12
C TRP A 437 -27.68 1.43 -7.09
N GLU A 438 -27.97 0.16 -7.41
CA GLU A 438 -28.70 -0.74 -6.52
C GLU A 438 -27.91 -1.09 -5.26
N ASP A 439 -26.59 -1.23 -5.38
CA ASP A 439 -25.71 -1.42 -4.22
C ASP A 439 -25.74 -0.20 -3.27
N ASN A 440 -25.80 1.01 -3.80
CA ASN A 440 -25.91 2.23 -3.01
C ASN A 440 -27.22 2.34 -2.20
N ARG A 441 -28.27 1.64 -2.56
CA ARG A 441 -29.58 1.70 -1.85
C ARG A 441 -29.51 1.28 -0.39
N VAL A 442 -28.55 0.48 0.00
CA VAL A 442 -28.36 0.06 1.40
C VAL A 442 -28.19 1.26 2.34
N GLN A 443 -27.82 2.43 1.81
CA GLN A 443 -27.49 3.62 2.59
C GLN A 443 -28.65 4.61 2.75
N ALA A 444 -29.75 4.45 2.01
CA ALA A 444 -30.94 5.29 2.10
C ALA A 444 -30.65 6.78 2.29
N THR A 445 -29.74 7.33 1.49
CA THR A 445 -29.33 8.73 1.57
C THR A 445 -30.06 9.59 0.53
N ASP A 446 -30.13 10.88 0.76
CA ASP A 446 -30.66 11.85 -0.20
C ASP A 446 -29.66 12.14 -1.35
N ILE A 447 -28.55 11.40 -1.42
CA ILE A 447 -27.51 11.55 -2.44
C ILE A 447 -27.93 10.85 -3.71
N ASP A 448 -28.02 11.60 -4.79
CA ASP A 448 -28.47 11.15 -6.12
C ASP A 448 -27.31 10.88 -7.09
N THR A 449 -26.06 11.03 -6.65
CA THR A 449 -24.88 10.99 -7.51
C THR A 449 -23.86 9.95 -6.98
N LEU A 450 -23.34 9.12 -7.88
CA LEU A 450 -22.29 8.14 -7.59
C LEU A 450 -21.08 8.33 -8.50
N LEU A 451 -19.87 8.13 -7.95
CA LEU A 451 -18.66 8.06 -8.75
C LEU A 451 -18.58 6.72 -9.49
N HIS A 452 -18.25 6.78 -10.77
CA HIS A 452 -17.97 5.63 -11.62
C HIS A 452 -16.59 5.76 -12.28
N PRO A 453 -15.50 5.44 -11.57
CA PRO A 453 -14.20 5.29 -12.20
C PRO A 453 -14.23 4.06 -13.12
N PHE A 454 -13.56 4.14 -14.27
CA PHE A 454 -13.54 3.05 -15.23
C PHE A 454 -12.21 2.98 -15.99
N GLY A 455 -11.87 1.81 -16.44
CA GLY A 455 -10.63 1.50 -17.14
C GLY A 455 -9.93 0.27 -16.54
N TYR A 456 -9.15 -0.44 -17.33
CA TYR A 456 -8.39 -1.59 -16.84
C TYR A 456 -7.23 -1.15 -15.96
N GLY A 457 -7.03 -1.86 -14.86
CA GLY A 457 -6.05 -1.57 -13.80
C GLY A 457 -5.17 -2.76 -13.47
N ASP A 458 -4.59 -2.73 -12.29
CA ASP A 458 -3.51 -3.59 -11.78
C ASP A 458 -2.26 -3.50 -12.68
N GLY A 459 -2.30 -4.12 -13.85
CA GLY A 459 -1.23 -4.08 -14.86
C GLY A 459 -1.26 -2.90 -15.82
N GLY A 460 -2.21 -1.97 -15.67
CA GLY A 460 -2.37 -0.83 -16.56
C GLY A 460 -3.30 -1.08 -17.75
N GLY A 461 -3.16 -0.26 -18.78
CA GLY A 461 -3.97 -0.23 -19.97
C GLY A 461 -5.02 0.89 -19.97
N GLY A 462 -5.74 1.08 -18.87
CA GLY A 462 -6.77 2.12 -18.74
C GLY A 462 -8.02 1.86 -19.59
N PRO A 463 -8.88 2.87 -19.78
CA PRO A 463 -10.06 2.76 -20.61
C PRO A 463 -9.77 2.39 -22.06
N THR A 464 -10.68 1.60 -22.64
CA THR A 464 -10.71 1.32 -24.08
C THR A 464 -11.60 2.32 -24.81
N ARG A 465 -11.47 2.36 -26.14
CA ARG A 465 -12.38 3.13 -27.01
C ARG A 465 -13.85 2.76 -26.77
N ASP A 466 -14.13 1.46 -26.62
CA ASP A 466 -15.50 0.97 -26.41
C ASP A 466 -16.11 1.56 -25.13
N MET A 467 -15.34 1.65 -24.05
CA MET A 467 -15.82 2.25 -22.78
C MET A 467 -16.15 3.74 -22.95
N VAL A 468 -15.32 4.50 -23.69
CA VAL A 468 -15.57 5.92 -23.95
C VAL A 468 -16.80 6.09 -24.85
N GLU A 469 -16.93 5.31 -25.91
CA GLU A 469 -18.09 5.35 -26.82
C GLU A 469 -19.39 4.93 -26.10
N LEU A 470 -19.34 3.93 -25.25
CA LEU A 470 -20.50 3.51 -24.46
C LEU A 470 -20.91 4.59 -23.44
N SER A 471 -19.96 5.30 -22.83
CA SER A 471 -20.27 6.40 -21.93
C SER A 471 -21.08 7.52 -22.61
N LEU A 472 -20.78 7.84 -23.89
CA LEU A 472 -21.51 8.82 -24.66
C LEU A 472 -22.98 8.39 -24.90
N ARG A 473 -23.22 7.09 -25.07
CA ARG A 473 -24.56 6.52 -25.23
C ARG A 473 -25.36 6.52 -23.92
N LEU A 474 -24.68 6.54 -22.79
CA LEU A 474 -25.29 6.51 -21.46
C LEU A 474 -25.46 7.91 -20.84
N GLU A 475 -25.14 8.99 -21.56
CA GLU A 475 -25.25 10.35 -21.05
C GLU A 475 -26.65 10.64 -20.48
N ASP A 476 -27.72 10.25 -21.19
CA ASP A 476 -29.11 10.39 -20.72
C ASP A 476 -30.00 9.30 -21.30
N LEU A 477 -29.68 8.04 -21.21
CA LEU A 477 -30.46 6.91 -21.74
C LEU A 477 -31.53 6.48 -20.75
N GLU A 478 -32.83 6.56 -21.15
CA GLU A 478 -33.95 6.15 -20.30
C GLU A 478 -33.86 4.69 -19.85
N GLY A 479 -33.88 4.47 -18.54
CA GLY A 479 -33.87 3.16 -17.87
C GLY A 479 -32.63 2.87 -17.04
N VAL A 480 -31.60 3.71 -17.12
CA VAL A 480 -30.40 3.73 -16.28
C VAL A 480 -30.13 5.14 -15.78
N GLY A 481 -29.14 5.34 -14.95
CA GLY A 481 -28.74 6.68 -14.49
C GLY A 481 -28.24 7.55 -15.64
N ARG A 482 -28.34 8.86 -15.48
CA ARG A 482 -27.63 9.83 -16.34
C ARG A 482 -26.15 9.76 -16.05
N SER A 483 -25.32 10.19 -16.99
CA SER A 483 -23.89 10.28 -16.74
C SER A 483 -23.24 11.52 -17.36
N HIS A 484 -22.13 11.96 -16.78
CA HIS A 484 -21.23 12.93 -17.40
C HIS A 484 -19.81 12.78 -16.87
N TYR A 485 -18.85 13.30 -17.61
CA TYR A 485 -17.45 13.37 -17.19
C TYR A 485 -17.19 14.56 -16.25
N GLY A 486 -16.42 14.36 -15.19
CA GLY A 486 -16.00 15.41 -14.27
C GLY A 486 -14.75 15.06 -13.50
N GLY A 487 -14.17 16.05 -12.80
CA GLY A 487 -13.01 15.88 -11.93
C GLY A 487 -13.36 15.30 -10.56
N LEU A 488 -12.38 14.70 -9.87
CA LEU A 488 -12.58 14.13 -8.52
C LEU A 488 -12.95 15.20 -7.50
N ARG A 489 -12.26 16.35 -7.49
CA ARG A 489 -12.56 17.45 -6.56
C ARG A 489 -13.98 17.98 -6.79
N GLU A 490 -14.35 18.22 -8.04
CA GLU A 490 -15.70 18.67 -8.43
C GLU A 490 -16.77 17.69 -7.95
N TYR A 491 -16.51 16.39 -8.05
CA TYR A 491 -17.38 15.35 -7.52
C TYR A 491 -17.59 15.49 -6.01
N PHE A 492 -16.50 15.56 -5.24
CA PHE A 492 -16.59 15.68 -3.79
C PHE A 492 -17.28 16.99 -3.35
N GLU A 493 -17.01 18.09 -4.04
CA GLU A 493 -17.70 19.38 -3.78
C GLU A 493 -19.20 19.26 -4.05
N HIS A 494 -19.59 18.58 -5.13
CA HIS A 494 -20.99 18.30 -5.46
C HIS A 494 -21.66 17.43 -4.37
N ILE A 495 -21.00 16.38 -3.89
CA ILE A 495 -21.50 15.52 -2.83
C ILE A 495 -21.59 16.28 -1.49
N ALA A 496 -20.59 17.09 -1.17
CA ALA A 496 -20.59 17.90 0.05
C ALA A 496 -21.77 18.88 0.08
N ALA A 497 -22.14 19.47 -1.07
CA ALA A 497 -23.28 20.37 -1.20
C ALA A 497 -24.64 19.65 -0.98
N GLN A 498 -24.73 18.34 -1.23
CA GLN A 498 -25.94 17.55 -0.95
C GLN A 498 -26.10 17.20 0.54
N GLY A 499 -25.04 17.34 1.35
CA GLY A 499 -25.10 17.19 2.80
C GLY A 499 -25.03 15.74 3.27
N VAL A 500 -23.80 15.20 3.36
CA VAL A 500 -23.52 13.84 3.87
C VAL A 500 -23.80 13.77 5.37
N LYS A 501 -24.64 12.82 5.81
CA LYS A 501 -25.07 12.63 7.21
C LYS A 501 -24.39 11.44 7.90
N ASN A 502 -23.96 10.44 7.12
CA ASN A 502 -23.30 9.25 7.67
C ASN A 502 -21.96 9.63 8.30
N ARG A 503 -21.61 9.00 9.41
CA ARG A 503 -20.32 9.22 10.10
C ARG A 503 -19.65 7.89 10.41
N TRP A 504 -18.36 7.83 10.20
CA TRP A 504 -17.49 6.75 10.64
C TRP A 504 -16.38 7.32 11.52
N VAL A 505 -16.17 6.74 12.70
CA VAL A 505 -15.17 7.20 13.68
C VAL A 505 -14.08 6.15 13.84
N GLY A 506 -12.83 6.59 13.79
CA GLY A 506 -11.66 5.75 13.98
C GLY A 506 -11.16 5.06 12.72
N GLU A 507 -10.52 3.89 12.87
CA GLU A 507 -9.93 3.14 11.76
C GLU A 507 -10.98 2.60 10.80
N MET A 508 -10.65 2.57 9.51
CA MET A 508 -11.39 1.80 8.52
C MET A 508 -10.70 0.45 8.33
N TYR A 509 -11.02 -0.49 9.21
CA TYR A 509 -10.47 -1.84 9.17
C TYR A 509 -11.00 -2.61 7.96
N LEU A 510 -10.11 -3.20 7.18
CA LEU A 510 -10.50 -4.08 6.09
C LEU A 510 -10.66 -5.51 6.65
N PRO A 511 -11.87 -6.07 6.69
CA PRO A 511 -12.11 -7.44 7.15
C PRO A 511 -11.73 -8.48 6.08
N TRP A 512 -10.65 -8.24 5.39
CA TRP A 512 -10.05 -9.04 4.32
C TRP A 512 -8.56 -8.73 4.25
N HIS A 513 -7.73 -9.60 3.66
CA HIS A 513 -6.29 -9.39 3.50
C HIS A 513 -5.50 -9.20 4.82
N ARG A 514 -5.85 -9.95 5.87
CA ARG A 514 -5.19 -9.87 7.20
C ARG A 514 -3.77 -10.43 7.21
N GLY A 515 -3.46 -11.30 6.24
CA GLY A 515 -2.14 -11.88 6.07
C GLY A 515 -1.05 -10.85 5.73
N VAL A 516 -1.45 -9.68 5.21
CA VAL A 516 -0.53 -8.57 4.87
C VAL A 516 0.23 -8.03 6.08
N PHE A 517 -0.26 -8.21 7.30
CA PHE A 517 0.45 -7.81 8.52
C PHE A 517 1.62 -8.74 8.85
N THR A 518 1.69 -9.94 8.26
CA THR A 518 2.60 -11.01 8.66
C THR A 518 3.46 -11.60 7.53
N ALA A 519 3.10 -11.36 6.28
CA ALA A 519 3.90 -11.75 5.13
C ALA A 519 5.17 -10.88 5.04
N GLN A 520 6.28 -11.43 4.54
CA GLN A 520 7.56 -10.71 4.32
C GLN A 520 8.06 -9.93 5.56
N ARG A 521 8.20 -10.61 6.70
CA ARG A 521 8.61 -9.96 7.95
C ARG A 521 9.94 -9.21 7.84
N ARG A 522 10.89 -9.73 7.04
CA ARG A 522 12.21 -9.10 6.87
C ARG A 522 12.09 -7.71 6.27
N SER A 523 11.30 -7.55 5.20
CA SER A 523 11.02 -6.25 4.57
C SER A 523 10.36 -5.29 5.56
N LYS A 524 9.39 -5.76 6.36
CA LYS A 524 8.70 -4.95 7.39
C LYS A 524 9.64 -4.48 8.51
N ALA A 525 10.51 -5.38 9.00
CA ALA A 525 11.50 -5.03 10.01
C ALA A 525 12.56 -4.05 9.47
N LEU A 526 12.98 -4.22 8.21
CA LEU A 526 13.89 -3.27 7.55
C LEU A 526 13.22 -1.92 7.34
N MET A 527 11.95 -1.87 6.93
CA MET A 527 11.18 -0.63 6.79
C MET A 527 11.17 0.17 8.10
N ARG A 528 10.84 -0.46 9.23
CA ARG A 528 10.87 0.20 10.55
C ARG A 528 12.27 0.68 10.92
N ARG A 529 13.30 -0.12 10.68
CA ARG A 529 14.71 0.29 10.93
C ARG A 529 15.12 1.45 10.04
N ALA A 530 14.67 1.49 8.78
CA ALA A 530 14.93 2.57 7.85
C ALA A 530 14.29 3.89 8.31
N GLU A 531 13.05 3.84 8.80
CA GLU A 531 12.36 5.01 9.37
C GLU A 531 13.14 5.62 10.53
N PHE A 532 13.56 4.82 11.51
CA PHE A 532 14.36 5.31 12.64
C PHE A 532 15.75 5.78 12.23
N ALA A 533 16.41 5.08 11.31
CA ALA A 533 17.74 5.50 10.83
C ALA A 533 17.70 6.84 10.10
N LEU A 534 16.66 7.08 9.28
CA LEU A 534 16.45 8.36 8.62
C LEU A 534 16.15 9.47 9.63
N HIS A 535 15.31 9.19 10.64
CA HIS A 535 15.03 10.13 11.72
C HIS A 535 16.33 10.59 12.41
N ASP A 536 17.19 9.64 12.79
CA ASP A 536 18.48 9.96 13.44
C ASP A 536 19.40 10.80 12.54
N ALA A 537 19.46 10.44 11.24
CA ALA A 537 20.28 11.16 10.28
C ALA A 537 19.77 12.59 10.04
N GLU A 538 18.45 12.77 9.85
CA GLU A 538 17.83 14.10 9.67
C GLU A 538 18.04 15.00 10.88
N ALA A 539 17.89 14.44 12.09
CA ALA A 539 18.09 15.20 13.31
C ALA A 539 19.51 15.76 13.43
N LEU A 540 20.53 14.99 13.05
CA LEU A 540 21.91 15.46 13.03
C LEU A 540 22.17 16.46 11.88
N VAL A 541 21.65 16.21 10.68
CA VAL A 541 21.78 17.15 9.56
C VAL A 541 21.10 18.49 9.90
N ALA A 542 19.94 18.47 10.57
CA ALA A 542 19.23 19.70 10.97
C ALA A 542 20.06 20.57 11.91
N ARG A 543 20.91 19.99 12.74
CA ARG A 543 21.74 20.69 13.73
C ARG A 543 23.10 21.17 13.21
N GLN A 544 23.54 20.69 12.05
CA GLN A 544 24.83 21.10 11.49
C GLN A 544 24.85 22.60 11.18
N PRO A 545 25.93 23.34 11.51
CA PRO A 545 26.09 24.70 11.05
C PRO A 545 26.47 24.74 9.56
N GLY A 546 26.02 25.76 8.84
CA GLY A 546 26.41 26.00 7.44
C GLY A 546 25.54 25.31 6.39
N LYS A 547 26.10 25.05 5.20
CA LYS A 547 25.37 24.46 4.06
C LYS A 547 25.13 22.96 4.28
N LYS A 548 23.89 22.54 4.04
CA LYS A 548 23.40 21.17 4.27
C LYS A 548 22.96 20.49 2.95
N ASP A 549 23.18 21.15 1.82
CA ASP A 549 22.58 20.76 0.53
C ASP A 549 22.94 19.32 0.11
N GLU A 550 24.19 18.90 0.29
CA GLU A 550 24.65 17.57 -0.08
C GLU A 550 23.98 16.46 0.78
N GLN A 551 24.00 16.63 2.11
CA GLN A 551 23.36 15.67 3.00
C GLN A 551 21.84 15.65 2.83
N GLN A 552 21.22 16.81 2.57
CA GLN A 552 19.79 16.86 2.26
C GLN A 552 19.46 16.13 0.97
N GLN A 553 20.29 16.26 -0.08
CA GLN A 553 20.10 15.52 -1.33
C GLN A 553 20.21 14.01 -1.09
N ARG A 554 21.23 13.57 -0.37
CA ARG A 554 21.38 12.15 0.01
C ARG A 554 20.15 11.65 0.81
N LEU A 555 19.68 12.41 1.80
CA LEU A 555 18.49 12.06 2.58
C LEU A 555 17.25 11.98 1.71
N ARG A 556 17.05 12.89 0.74
CA ARG A 556 15.92 12.81 -0.19
C ARG A 556 15.95 11.56 -1.04
N GLU A 557 17.11 11.12 -1.51
CA GLU A 557 17.25 9.87 -2.27
C GLU A 557 16.93 8.65 -1.41
N LEU A 558 17.36 8.63 -0.13
CA LEU A 558 17.05 7.56 0.81
C LEU A 558 15.55 7.57 1.17
N TRP A 559 14.94 8.72 1.44
CA TRP A 559 13.50 8.84 1.66
C TRP A 559 12.70 8.36 0.46
N ARG A 560 13.09 8.72 -0.76
CA ARG A 560 12.41 8.25 -1.99
C ARG A 560 12.37 6.72 -2.04
N LYS A 561 13.48 6.05 -1.75
CA LYS A 561 13.55 4.59 -1.70
C LYS A 561 12.61 4.01 -0.64
N LEU A 562 12.59 4.58 0.56
CA LEU A 562 11.69 4.14 1.62
C LEU A 562 10.22 4.33 1.22
N LEU A 563 9.84 5.52 0.71
CA LEU A 563 8.46 5.83 0.32
C LEU A 563 7.96 4.89 -0.78
N ILE A 564 8.79 4.54 -1.75
CA ILE A 564 8.51 3.55 -2.80
C ILE A 564 8.26 2.17 -2.19
N CYS A 565 9.09 1.72 -1.25
CA CYS A 565 8.91 0.43 -0.57
C CYS A 565 7.66 0.37 0.32
N GLN A 566 6.99 1.49 0.55
CA GLN A 566 5.72 1.57 1.29
C GLN A 566 4.49 1.43 0.38
N PHE A 567 4.67 1.23 -0.92
CA PHE A 567 3.57 0.83 -1.82
C PHE A 567 2.84 -0.37 -1.25
N HIS A 568 1.50 -0.40 -1.37
CA HIS A 568 0.66 -1.31 -0.58
C HIS A 568 0.98 -2.80 -0.80
N ASP A 569 1.30 -3.27 -2.01
CA ASP A 569 1.69 -4.67 -2.26
C ASP A 569 3.11 -4.98 -1.77
N VAL A 570 4.03 -4.01 -1.83
CA VAL A 570 5.41 -4.18 -1.35
C VAL A 570 5.43 -4.23 0.18
N ALA A 571 4.86 -3.23 0.87
CA ALA A 571 4.75 -3.20 2.32
C ALA A 571 3.89 -4.35 2.85
N GLY A 572 2.77 -4.65 2.17
CA GLY A 572 1.89 -5.79 2.49
C GLY A 572 2.56 -7.15 2.35
N GLY A 573 3.58 -7.26 1.49
CA GLY A 573 4.33 -8.50 1.30
C GLY A 573 3.62 -9.51 0.39
N VAL A 574 2.91 -9.02 -0.63
CA VAL A 574 2.04 -9.80 -1.50
C VAL A 574 2.50 -9.83 -2.97
N GLY A 575 3.72 -9.35 -3.24
CA GLY A 575 4.38 -9.45 -4.53
C GLY A 575 5.14 -10.75 -4.72
N ILE A 576 5.72 -10.92 -5.92
CA ILE A 576 6.63 -12.01 -6.24
C ILE A 576 7.97 -11.88 -5.51
N ARG A 577 8.73 -12.97 -5.43
CA ARG A 577 10.07 -13.00 -4.79
C ARG A 577 10.95 -11.83 -5.23
N ARG A 578 11.08 -11.60 -6.54
CA ARG A 578 11.94 -10.54 -7.08
C ARG A 578 11.56 -9.15 -6.57
N THR A 579 10.28 -8.85 -6.47
CA THR A 579 9.77 -7.59 -5.90
C THR A 579 10.27 -7.37 -4.47
N HIS A 580 10.24 -8.44 -3.65
CA HIS A 580 10.67 -8.35 -2.25
C HIS A 580 12.18 -8.32 -2.09
N GLU A 581 12.94 -9.06 -2.93
CA GLU A 581 14.41 -8.96 -2.97
C GLU A 581 14.86 -7.54 -3.35
N GLU A 582 14.22 -6.91 -4.35
CA GLU A 582 14.47 -5.51 -4.73
C GLU A 582 14.14 -4.54 -3.59
N ALA A 583 12.98 -4.72 -2.94
CA ALA A 583 12.56 -3.88 -1.81
C ALA A 583 13.49 -4.03 -0.59
N GLU A 584 13.87 -5.27 -0.22
CA GLU A 584 14.83 -5.51 0.88
C GLU A 584 16.19 -4.87 0.59
N HIS A 585 16.66 -4.97 -0.66
CA HIS A 585 17.90 -4.32 -1.08
C HIS A 585 17.82 -2.78 -0.94
N MET A 586 16.73 -2.16 -1.41
CA MET A 586 16.52 -0.72 -1.28
C MET A 586 16.43 -0.28 0.18
N LEU A 587 15.65 -1.01 1.00
CA LEU A 587 15.52 -0.71 2.43
C LEU A 587 16.85 -0.86 3.18
N GLN A 588 17.65 -1.86 2.83
CA GLN A 588 19.00 -2.01 3.39
C GLN A 588 19.91 -0.84 3.01
N GLN A 589 19.85 -0.38 1.74
CA GLN A 589 20.57 0.83 1.31
C GLN A 589 20.14 2.08 2.10
N VAL A 590 18.85 2.19 2.44
CA VAL A 590 18.35 3.28 3.30
C VAL A 590 18.98 3.21 4.69
N VAL A 591 18.93 2.04 5.32
CA VAL A 591 19.50 1.83 6.66
C VAL A 591 21.01 2.15 6.69
N ASP A 592 21.75 1.62 5.72
CA ASP A 592 23.21 1.77 5.68
C ASP A 592 23.61 3.22 5.35
N GLY A 593 22.96 3.84 4.35
CA GLY A 593 23.20 5.23 3.96
C GLY A 593 22.85 6.24 5.07
N ALA A 594 21.73 6.02 5.78
CA ALA A 594 21.36 6.86 6.92
C ALA A 594 22.34 6.69 8.10
N ARG A 595 22.78 5.46 8.39
CA ARG A 595 23.79 5.19 9.42
C ARG A 595 25.14 5.78 9.08
N GLU A 596 25.56 5.75 7.83
CA GLU A 596 26.79 6.41 7.38
C GLU A 596 26.72 7.92 7.67
N ILE A 597 25.65 8.59 7.24
CA ILE A 597 25.41 10.02 7.52
C ILE A 597 25.45 10.27 9.02
N THR A 598 24.75 9.45 9.81
CA THR A 598 24.67 9.58 11.26
C THR A 598 26.04 9.46 11.91
N ARG A 599 26.84 8.44 11.54
CA ARG A 599 28.20 8.22 12.09
C ARG A 599 29.11 9.41 11.80
N ASP A 600 29.15 9.84 10.53
CA ASP A 600 30.07 10.92 10.11
C ASP A 600 29.72 12.24 10.79
N LEU A 601 28.43 12.52 10.98
CA LEU A 601 27.96 13.76 11.63
C LEU A 601 28.06 13.73 13.14
N ARG A 602 27.91 12.55 13.80
CA ARG A 602 28.07 12.44 15.26
C ARG A 602 29.46 12.84 15.70
N HIS A 603 30.50 12.32 15.05
CA HIS A 603 31.89 12.65 15.36
C HIS A 603 32.16 14.16 15.28
N ALA A 604 31.63 14.81 14.23
CA ALA A 604 31.79 16.27 14.07
C ALA A 604 30.97 17.09 15.07
N TYR A 605 29.68 16.72 15.26
CA TYR A 605 28.76 17.49 16.12
C TYR A 605 29.08 17.41 17.60
N TYR A 606 29.46 16.21 18.09
CA TYR A 606 29.79 16.00 19.49
C TYR A 606 31.27 16.22 19.81
N HIS A 607 32.05 16.71 18.84
CA HIS A 607 33.51 16.96 19.00
C HIS A 607 34.24 15.75 19.56
N MET A 608 33.96 14.58 18.98
CA MET A 608 34.64 13.35 19.41
C MET A 608 36.10 13.34 18.98
N GLU A 609 36.91 12.91 19.89
CA GLU A 609 38.33 12.60 19.64
C GLU A 609 38.48 11.08 19.59
N ASP A 610 39.29 10.59 18.67
CA ASP A 610 39.66 9.16 18.62
C ASP A 610 40.39 8.77 19.89
N HIS A 611 39.85 7.79 20.63
CA HIS A 611 40.45 7.30 21.87
C HIS A 611 40.14 5.82 22.02
N ASP A 612 41.20 4.97 22.10
CA ASP A 612 41.07 3.52 22.04
C ASP A 612 40.51 2.88 23.34
N GLN A 613 40.49 3.61 24.46
CA GLN A 613 40.07 3.07 25.75
C GLN A 613 38.79 3.67 26.32
N ASP A 614 38.30 4.76 25.74
CA ASP A 614 37.06 5.40 26.15
C ASP A 614 35.94 5.04 25.21
N TYR A 615 34.72 5.10 25.73
CA TYR A 615 33.51 4.89 24.97
C TYR A 615 32.56 6.08 25.11
N VAL A 616 31.91 6.47 24.03
CA VAL A 616 30.83 7.47 24.02
C VAL A 616 29.52 6.78 23.81
N ILE A 617 28.52 7.17 24.58
CA ILE A 617 27.15 6.69 24.47
C ILE A 617 26.25 7.75 23.85
N TYR A 618 25.43 7.33 22.88
CA TYR A 618 24.48 8.17 22.18
C TYR A 618 23.04 7.72 22.43
N ASN A 619 22.17 8.70 22.56
CA ASN A 619 20.74 8.53 22.69
C ASN A 619 20.04 9.54 21.77
N SER A 620 19.33 9.07 20.76
CA SER A 620 18.56 9.93 19.84
C SER A 620 17.13 10.22 20.32
N LEU A 621 16.69 9.61 21.45
CA LEU A 621 15.38 9.85 22.02
C LEU A 621 15.35 11.10 22.90
N PRO A 622 14.25 11.85 22.96
CA PRO A 622 14.17 13.17 23.60
C PRO A 622 14.03 13.13 25.13
N TRP A 623 14.44 12.04 25.77
CA TRP A 623 14.47 11.88 27.24
C TRP A 623 15.75 11.18 27.70
N GLU A 624 16.19 11.48 28.94
CA GLU A 624 17.32 10.78 29.56
C GLU A 624 16.97 9.30 29.73
N ARG A 625 17.92 8.42 29.39
CA ARG A 625 17.78 6.97 29.52
C ARG A 625 18.76 6.43 30.52
N ARG A 626 18.25 5.61 31.45
CA ARG A 626 19.06 4.80 32.38
C ARG A 626 18.67 3.36 32.18
N GLU A 627 19.51 2.60 31.55
CA GLU A 627 19.21 1.23 31.19
C GLU A 627 20.46 0.34 31.11
N TRP A 628 20.22 -0.95 31.03
CA TRP A 628 21.23 -1.95 30.79
C TRP A 628 21.48 -2.06 29.27
N ILE A 629 22.77 -2.08 28.93
CA ILE A 629 23.27 -2.43 27.60
C ILE A 629 24.17 -3.66 27.71
N MET A 630 24.32 -4.41 26.64
CA MET A 630 25.33 -5.47 26.52
C MET A 630 26.56 -4.88 25.83
N ASP A 631 27.73 -4.98 26.44
CA ASP A 631 28.96 -4.55 25.81
C ASP A 631 29.42 -5.55 24.71
N GLU A 632 30.49 -5.24 24.00
CA GLU A 632 31.04 -6.07 22.93
C GLU A 632 31.44 -7.49 23.38
N GLN A 633 31.71 -7.67 24.65
CA GLN A 633 32.03 -8.97 25.28
C GLN A 633 30.75 -9.68 25.79
N GLY A 634 29.57 -9.09 25.57
CA GLY A 634 28.29 -9.63 26.04
C GLY A 634 28.09 -9.48 27.56
N GLN A 635 28.77 -8.53 28.21
CA GLN A 635 28.61 -8.27 29.65
C GLN A 635 27.59 -7.13 29.84
N PRO A 636 26.67 -7.22 30.82
CA PRO A 636 25.72 -6.17 31.12
C PRO A 636 26.37 -4.98 31.79
N ARG A 637 26.13 -3.77 31.28
CA ARG A 637 26.55 -2.49 31.86
C ARG A 637 25.34 -1.58 32.04
N TYR A 638 25.22 -0.98 33.23
CA TYR A 638 24.15 -0.02 33.51
C TYR A 638 24.68 1.38 33.24
N VAL A 639 24.01 2.10 32.37
CA VAL A 639 24.46 3.37 31.78
C VAL A 639 23.42 4.47 31.89
N CYS A 640 23.87 5.74 31.80
CA CYS A 640 23.00 6.91 31.72
C CYS A 640 23.34 7.71 30.47
N ALA A 641 22.45 7.75 29.52
CA ALA A 641 22.56 8.54 28.29
C ALA A 641 21.69 9.80 28.34
N PRO A 642 22.22 10.98 27.95
CA PRO A 642 21.45 12.23 27.98
C PRO A 642 20.30 12.18 26.94
N ALA A 643 19.30 13.04 27.12
CA ALA A 643 18.21 13.21 26.14
C ALA A 643 18.77 13.75 24.83
N ASP A 644 18.47 13.07 23.71
CA ASP A 644 18.85 13.47 22.36
C ASP A 644 20.31 13.97 22.27
N GLY A 645 21.25 13.13 22.83
CA GLY A 645 22.60 13.62 23.05
C GLY A 645 23.65 12.54 23.18
N ALA A 646 24.84 12.99 23.62
CA ALA A 646 26.01 12.15 23.83
C ALA A 646 26.70 12.43 25.16
N ALA A 647 27.33 11.43 25.70
CA ALA A 647 28.18 11.55 26.88
C ALA A 647 29.29 10.48 26.88
N LEU A 648 30.38 10.74 27.60
CA LEU A 648 31.34 9.68 27.93
C LEU A 648 30.62 8.57 28.71
N LEU A 649 30.82 7.34 28.30
CA LEU A 649 30.24 6.19 28.97
C LEU A 649 30.89 6.05 30.35
N THR A 650 30.14 6.35 31.39
CA THR A 650 30.58 6.23 32.77
C THR A 650 29.67 5.27 33.51
N GLU A 651 30.28 4.47 34.40
CA GLU A 651 29.51 3.60 35.27
C GLU A 651 28.74 4.43 36.30
N ILE A 652 27.46 4.13 36.44
CA ILE A 652 26.58 4.71 37.46
C ILE A 652 26.21 3.63 38.49
N PRO A 653 25.74 4.00 39.72
CA PRO A 653 25.26 3.03 40.66
C PRO A 653 24.27 2.05 40.07
N GLN A 654 24.61 0.77 40.09
CA GLN A 654 23.90 -0.31 39.41
C GLN A 654 22.91 -0.97 40.38
N PRO A 655 21.66 -1.24 39.96
CA PRO A 655 20.82 -2.24 40.62
C PRO A 655 21.52 -3.61 40.57
N GLN A 656 21.51 -4.37 41.67
CA GLN A 656 22.16 -5.67 41.74
C GLN A 656 21.26 -6.68 42.45
N ASP A 657 20.04 -6.79 42.00
CA ASP A 657 18.97 -7.56 42.64
C ASP A 657 18.39 -8.67 41.74
N ALA A 658 18.92 -8.83 40.52
CA ALA A 658 18.50 -9.92 39.65
C ALA A 658 19.08 -11.25 40.14
N ARG A 659 18.25 -12.29 40.24
CA ARG A 659 18.60 -13.63 40.68
C ARG A 659 17.91 -14.69 39.86
N LEU A 660 18.61 -15.81 39.67
CA LEU A 660 18.03 -17.02 39.09
C LEU A 660 18.30 -18.20 40.03
N THR A 661 17.23 -18.97 40.32
CA THR A 661 17.32 -20.16 41.16
C THR A 661 16.56 -21.31 40.48
N GLU A 662 17.18 -22.47 40.44
CA GLU A 662 16.50 -23.69 39.96
C GLU A 662 15.54 -24.23 41.02
N THR A 663 14.35 -24.62 40.60
CA THR A 663 13.24 -25.09 41.46
C THR A 663 12.65 -26.41 40.90
N ALA A 664 11.75 -27.04 41.65
CA ALA A 664 11.07 -28.24 41.19
C ALA A 664 10.10 -27.98 40.02
N GLU A 665 9.65 -26.72 39.83
CA GLU A 665 8.72 -26.30 38.77
C GLU A 665 9.46 -25.78 37.52
N GLY A 666 10.77 -25.56 37.58
CA GLY A 666 11.61 -24.96 36.57
C GLY A 666 12.55 -23.90 37.14
N TYR A 667 12.69 -22.75 36.51
CA TYR A 667 13.62 -21.70 36.90
C TYR A 667 12.85 -20.50 37.46
N LEU A 668 13.21 -20.08 38.68
CA LEU A 668 12.71 -18.86 39.31
C LEU A 668 13.67 -17.70 38.98
N LEU A 669 13.21 -16.71 38.26
CA LEU A 669 13.90 -15.44 38.02
C LEU A 669 13.21 -14.34 38.84
N GLU A 670 13.98 -13.54 39.53
CA GLU A 670 13.43 -12.42 40.31
C GLU A 670 14.33 -11.19 40.29
N ASN A 671 13.72 -10.03 40.46
CA ASN A 671 14.35 -8.77 40.81
C ASN A 671 13.51 -8.01 41.84
N GLN A 672 13.75 -6.73 42.06
CA GLN A 672 12.96 -5.94 43.02
C GLN A 672 11.49 -5.80 42.62
N TYR A 673 11.13 -5.89 41.32
CA TYR A 673 9.78 -5.65 40.80
C TYR A 673 9.02 -6.94 40.47
N LEU A 674 9.69 -7.94 39.93
CA LEU A 674 9.05 -9.13 39.34
C LEU A 674 9.56 -10.42 39.96
N GLU A 675 8.68 -11.38 40.13
CA GLU A 675 8.96 -12.79 40.40
C GLU A 675 8.36 -13.64 39.29
N ILE A 676 9.18 -14.46 38.61
CA ILE A 676 8.82 -15.17 37.39
C ILE A 676 9.25 -16.63 37.53
N VAL A 677 8.38 -17.58 37.21
CA VAL A 677 8.76 -18.99 37.05
C VAL A 677 8.64 -19.41 35.59
N VAL A 678 9.73 -19.93 35.05
CA VAL A 678 9.83 -20.43 33.66
C VAL A 678 9.97 -21.95 33.72
N ASP A 679 9.11 -22.67 33.01
CA ASP A 679 9.11 -24.13 32.95
C ASP A 679 10.07 -24.70 31.89
N ALA A 680 10.12 -26.03 31.78
CA ALA A 680 10.97 -26.76 30.83
C ALA A 680 10.62 -26.49 29.33
N SER A 681 9.47 -25.89 29.03
CA SER A 681 9.11 -25.47 27.67
C SER A 681 9.57 -24.04 27.34
N GLY A 682 10.16 -23.34 28.32
CA GLY A 682 10.54 -21.93 28.18
C GLY A 682 9.36 -20.95 28.29
N ALA A 683 8.21 -21.39 28.76
CA ALA A 683 7.06 -20.52 29.02
C ALA A 683 7.04 -20.06 30.49
N LEU A 684 6.57 -18.82 30.71
CA LEU A 684 6.29 -18.30 32.03
C LEU A 684 4.99 -18.92 32.54
N ILE A 685 5.07 -19.62 33.67
CA ILE A 685 3.92 -20.26 34.34
C ILE A 685 3.49 -19.55 35.62
N ARG A 686 4.31 -18.61 36.10
CA ARG A 686 4.00 -17.71 37.20
C ARG A 686 4.65 -16.36 36.92
N LEU A 687 3.94 -15.28 37.16
CA LEU A 687 4.44 -13.92 37.09
C LEU A 687 3.71 -13.09 38.12
N THR A 688 4.45 -12.52 39.06
CA THR A 688 3.93 -11.70 40.16
C THR A 688 4.64 -10.34 40.16
N ASP A 689 3.85 -9.26 40.20
CA ASP A 689 4.36 -7.93 40.52
C ASP A 689 4.59 -7.84 42.05
N LYS A 690 5.81 -7.65 42.46
CA LYS A 690 6.23 -7.67 43.89
C LYS A 690 5.79 -6.41 44.65
N GLU A 691 5.59 -5.28 43.98
CA GLU A 691 5.12 -4.05 44.61
C GLU A 691 3.64 -4.11 44.95
N SER A 692 2.81 -4.60 44.04
CA SER A 692 1.38 -4.77 44.29
C SER A 692 1.05 -6.09 44.97
N GLY A 693 1.95 -7.08 44.93
CA GLY A 693 1.74 -8.45 45.38
C GLY A 693 0.73 -9.23 44.51
N GLN A 694 0.33 -8.69 43.34
CA GLN A 694 -0.69 -9.28 42.49
C GLN A 694 -0.06 -10.22 41.43
N PRO A 695 -0.56 -11.45 41.27
CA PRO A 695 -0.20 -12.28 40.15
C PRO A 695 -0.84 -11.76 38.86
N LEU A 696 -0.16 -11.94 37.73
CA LEU A 696 -0.71 -11.68 36.38
C LEU A 696 -1.20 -12.97 35.73
N LEU A 697 -0.84 -14.14 36.24
CA LEU A 697 -1.24 -15.43 35.73
C LEU A 697 -2.07 -16.19 36.75
N ARG A 698 -3.16 -16.80 36.29
CA ARG A 698 -3.87 -17.83 37.04
C ARG A 698 -3.20 -19.21 36.81
N PRO A 699 -3.38 -20.17 37.73
CA PRO A 699 -2.90 -21.54 37.50
C PRO A 699 -3.36 -22.07 36.15
N GLY A 700 -2.41 -22.58 35.36
CA GLY A 700 -2.64 -23.10 34.02
C GLY A 700 -2.54 -22.08 32.87
N GLN A 701 -2.49 -20.79 33.15
CA GLN A 701 -2.15 -19.78 32.15
C GLN A 701 -0.66 -19.71 31.90
N ARG A 702 -0.26 -19.26 30.72
CA ARG A 702 1.13 -19.24 30.25
C ARG A 702 1.43 -17.95 29.47
N MET A 703 2.63 -17.44 29.60
CA MET A 703 3.18 -16.37 28.76
C MET A 703 4.49 -16.84 28.10
N ASN A 704 4.92 -16.18 27.03
CA ASN A 704 5.98 -16.67 26.14
C ASN A 704 5.70 -18.10 25.64
N ASP A 705 4.42 -18.45 25.46
CA ASP A 705 3.96 -19.75 25.03
C ASP A 705 3.95 -19.81 23.50
N TRP A 706 4.95 -20.50 22.94
CA TRP A 706 5.10 -20.63 21.49
C TRP A 706 4.13 -21.66 20.96
N ARG A 707 3.38 -21.29 19.91
CA ARG A 707 2.46 -22.19 19.23
C ARG A 707 2.65 -22.13 17.73
N LEU A 708 2.70 -23.30 17.10
CA LEU A 708 2.79 -23.48 15.66
C LEU A 708 1.42 -23.88 15.12
N TYR A 709 0.98 -23.21 14.06
CA TYR A 709 -0.32 -23.44 13.45
C TYR A 709 -0.20 -23.90 12.01
N LYS A 710 -1.10 -24.78 11.57
CA LYS A 710 -1.29 -25.03 10.14
C LYS A 710 -1.95 -23.80 9.52
N ASN A 711 -1.35 -23.27 8.46
CA ASN A 711 -1.81 -22.07 7.79
C ASN A 711 -1.84 -22.28 6.28
N VAL A 712 -2.88 -22.97 5.81
CA VAL A 712 -3.15 -23.23 4.38
C VAL A 712 -4.34 -22.42 3.97
N GLN A 713 -4.13 -21.42 3.11
CA GLN A 713 -5.21 -20.59 2.58
C GLN A 713 -5.68 -21.17 1.23
N PRO A 714 -6.99 -21.36 1.02
CA PRO A 714 -7.51 -21.83 -0.26
C PRO A 714 -7.49 -20.75 -1.34
N VAL A 715 -7.53 -19.47 -0.93
CA VAL A 715 -7.53 -18.29 -1.80
C VAL A 715 -6.63 -17.21 -1.19
N TYR A 716 -5.96 -16.43 -2.03
CA TYR A 716 -5.14 -15.29 -1.62
C TYR A 716 -4.11 -15.62 -0.53
N ASP A 717 -3.24 -16.60 -0.79
CA ASP A 717 -2.38 -17.24 0.23
C ASP A 717 -1.53 -16.24 1.05
N ALA A 718 -0.83 -15.30 0.40
CA ALA A 718 -0.06 -14.27 1.12
C ALA A 718 -0.95 -13.20 1.75
N TRP A 719 -2.05 -12.83 1.10
CA TRP A 719 -2.96 -11.77 1.55
C TRP A 719 -3.82 -12.18 2.73
N GLU A 720 -4.28 -13.45 2.80
CA GLU A 720 -5.27 -13.87 3.77
C GLU A 720 -4.69 -14.57 5.00
N LEU A 721 -5.41 -14.42 6.09
CA LEU A 721 -5.41 -15.27 7.25
C LEU A 721 -6.87 -15.60 7.54
N ASP A 722 -7.29 -16.84 7.32
CA ASP A 722 -8.68 -17.22 7.43
C ASP A 722 -9.18 -17.30 8.89
N ARG A 723 -10.48 -17.15 9.04
CA ARG A 723 -11.17 -17.30 10.32
C ARG A 723 -10.98 -18.73 10.83
N GLY A 724 -10.82 -18.91 12.14
CA GLY A 724 -10.66 -20.22 12.76
C GLY A 724 -9.25 -20.80 12.68
N TRP A 725 -8.24 -20.02 12.31
CA TRP A 725 -6.85 -20.47 12.40
C TRP A 725 -6.47 -20.96 13.80
N GLU A 726 -7.09 -20.43 14.85
CA GLU A 726 -6.87 -20.77 16.26
C GLU A 726 -7.12 -22.27 16.55
N THR A 727 -8.00 -22.93 15.79
CA THR A 727 -8.32 -24.36 15.95
C THR A 727 -7.28 -25.30 15.34
N ARG A 728 -6.28 -24.76 14.63
CA ARG A 728 -5.28 -25.55 13.88
C ARG A 728 -3.91 -25.59 14.54
N CYS A 729 -3.87 -25.43 15.87
CA CYS A 729 -2.64 -25.54 16.64
C CYS A 729 -2.05 -26.96 16.50
N MET A 730 -0.74 -27.03 16.32
CA MET A 730 0.02 -28.28 16.26
C MET A 730 0.60 -28.57 17.64
N GLU A 731 -0.06 -29.42 18.40
CA GLU A 731 0.39 -29.80 19.74
C GLU A 731 1.64 -30.68 19.71
N GLY A 732 2.52 -30.52 20.70
CA GLY A 732 3.72 -31.36 20.88
C GLY A 732 4.76 -31.28 19.76
N CYS A 733 4.74 -30.21 18.94
CA CYS A 733 5.65 -30.06 17.80
C CYS A 733 7.03 -29.51 18.20
N PHE A 734 7.23 -28.99 19.42
CA PHE A 734 8.50 -28.44 19.87
C PHE A 734 9.30 -29.44 20.72
N THR A 735 10.58 -29.60 20.37
CA THR A 735 11.58 -30.15 21.32
C THR A 735 12.32 -28.95 21.90
N THR A 736 12.30 -28.82 23.24
CA THR A 736 12.83 -27.63 23.94
C THR A 736 13.90 -28.03 24.92
N GLU A 737 14.99 -27.25 24.95
CA GLU A 737 16.04 -27.29 25.95
C GLU A 737 16.18 -25.92 26.61
N VAL A 738 16.17 -25.88 27.95
CA VAL A 738 16.33 -24.64 28.72
C VAL A 738 17.56 -24.77 29.58
N THR A 739 18.49 -23.79 29.47
CA THR A 739 19.73 -23.75 30.23
C THR A 739 19.93 -22.35 30.83
N VAL A 740 20.69 -22.27 31.91
CA VAL A 740 21.03 -21.00 32.56
C VAL A 740 22.12 -20.28 31.75
N GLU A 741 21.79 -19.04 31.29
CA GLU A 741 22.74 -18.15 30.62
C GLU A 741 23.42 -17.22 31.63
N SER A 742 22.69 -16.68 32.63
CA SER A 742 23.20 -15.82 33.70
C SER A 742 22.33 -15.96 34.95
N SER A 743 22.94 -16.03 36.11
CA SER A 743 22.24 -16.14 37.41
C SER A 743 22.14 -14.83 38.21
N GLY A 744 22.61 -13.70 37.65
CA GLY A 744 22.62 -12.39 38.31
C GLY A 744 24.06 -11.95 38.69
N PRO A 745 24.24 -10.83 39.42
CA PRO A 745 23.23 -9.94 39.99
C PRO A 745 22.69 -8.86 39.01
N ALA A 746 23.34 -8.59 37.90
CA ALA A 746 22.92 -7.58 36.92
C ALA A 746 21.75 -8.06 36.03
N CYS A 747 21.83 -9.34 35.63
CA CYS A 747 20.85 -9.97 34.75
C CYS A 747 20.64 -11.44 35.11
N ALA A 748 19.41 -11.85 35.27
CA ALA A 748 19.01 -13.27 35.32
C ALA A 748 18.55 -13.67 33.92
N ALA A 749 19.17 -14.67 33.30
CA ALA A 749 18.89 -15.02 31.93
C ALA A 749 18.89 -16.54 31.69
N LEU A 750 17.98 -16.98 30.82
CA LEU A 750 17.85 -18.35 30.32
C LEU A 750 18.06 -18.37 28.80
N ARG A 751 18.81 -19.38 28.37
CA ARG A 751 18.90 -19.76 26.97
C ARG A 751 17.91 -20.87 26.67
N ILE A 752 17.02 -20.64 25.73
CA ILE A 752 15.95 -21.55 25.32
C ILE A 752 16.16 -21.93 23.86
N VAL A 753 16.41 -23.21 23.61
CA VAL A 753 16.60 -23.76 22.26
C VAL A 753 15.37 -24.58 21.89
N ARG A 754 14.80 -24.30 20.72
CA ARG A 754 13.61 -25.01 20.20
C ARG A 754 13.89 -25.57 18.82
N SER A 755 13.53 -26.85 18.60
CA SER A 755 13.50 -27.48 17.29
C SER A 755 12.07 -27.89 16.96
N PHE A 756 11.62 -27.63 15.73
CA PHE A 756 10.27 -27.95 15.28
C PHE A 756 10.25 -28.01 13.74
N GLY A 757 9.62 -29.06 13.18
CA GLY A 757 9.68 -29.29 11.73
C GLY A 757 11.11 -29.34 11.23
N ASP A 758 11.42 -28.53 10.21
CA ASP A 758 12.77 -28.33 9.68
C ASP A 758 13.43 -27.06 10.23
N SER A 759 12.82 -26.40 11.22
CA SER A 759 13.21 -25.13 11.78
C SER A 759 13.90 -25.26 13.14
N HIS A 760 14.73 -24.26 13.45
CA HIS A 760 15.47 -24.18 14.70
C HIS A 760 15.44 -22.74 15.25
N ALA A 761 15.29 -22.59 16.58
CA ALA A 761 15.28 -21.28 17.22
C ALA A 761 16.12 -21.28 18.50
N GLU A 762 16.83 -20.18 18.72
CA GLU A 762 17.54 -19.87 19.95
C GLU A 762 17.02 -18.55 20.52
N GLN A 763 16.58 -18.57 21.77
CA GLN A 763 16.01 -17.42 22.47
C GLN A 763 16.76 -17.19 23.80
N SER A 764 17.19 -15.94 24.03
CA SER A 764 17.68 -15.48 25.34
C SER A 764 16.52 -14.74 26.01
N LEU A 765 16.01 -15.30 27.11
CA LEU A 765 15.04 -14.66 28.01
C LEU A 765 15.83 -13.94 29.10
N ARG A 766 15.68 -12.61 29.20
CA ARG A 766 16.49 -11.76 30.11
C ARG A 766 15.61 -10.94 31.03
N LEU A 767 15.90 -11.01 32.34
CA LEU A 767 15.36 -10.12 33.36
C LEU A 767 16.51 -9.34 33.98
N PHE A 768 16.61 -8.05 33.65
CA PHE A 768 17.62 -7.17 34.24
C PHE A 768 17.23 -6.68 35.64
N ALA A 769 18.24 -6.44 36.48
CA ALA A 769 18.07 -5.79 37.76
C ALA A 769 17.40 -4.42 37.59
N GLY A 770 16.43 -4.10 38.44
CA GLY A 770 15.73 -2.82 38.41
C GLY A 770 14.81 -2.61 37.23
N SER A 771 14.48 -3.65 36.46
CA SER A 771 13.61 -3.56 35.28
C SER A 771 12.24 -4.22 35.49
N ARG A 772 11.17 -3.60 34.94
CA ARG A 772 9.84 -4.21 34.80
C ARG A 772 9.64 -4.88 33.44
N ARG A 773 10.68 -4.92 32.61
CA ARG A 773 10.68 -5.48 31.25
C ARG A 773 11.46 -6.79 31.22
N ILE A 774 10.88 -7.78 30.56
CA ILE A 774 11.48 -9.09 30.27
C ILE A 774 11.72 -9.12 28.77
N ASP A 775 12.98 -9.26 28.35
CA ASP A 775 13.36 -9.25 26.95
C ASP A 775 13.51 -10.68 26.41
N PHE A 776 13.02 -10.91 25.19
CA PHE A 776 13.13 -12.19 24.46
C PHE A 776 13.88 -11.95 23.15
N VAL A 777 15.21 -12.05 23.22
CA VAL A 777 16.08 -11.89 22.04
C VAL A 777 16.15 -13.23 21.32
N THR A 778 15.67 -13.28 20.09
CA THR A 778 15.41 -14.55 19.41
C THR A 778 16.07 -14.58 18.03
N LYS A 779 16.74 -15.71 17.73
CA LYS A 779 17.20 -16.07 16.39
C LYS A 779 16.43 -17.29 15.93
N VAL A 780 15.92 -17.28 14.70
CA VAL A 780 15.17 -18.39 14.13
C VAL A 780 15.71 -18.68 12.73
N ASP A 781 16.09 -19.92 12.48
CA ASP A 781 16.19 -20.44 11.12
C ASP A 781 14.84 -21.08 10.75
N TRP A 782 14.07 -20.36 9.93
CA TRP A 782 12.70 -20.71 9.58
C TRP A 782 12.64 -21.42 8.22
N GLN A 783 12.24 -22.69 8.22
CA GLN A 783 12.18 -23.54 7.02
C GLN A 783 10.80 -24.08 6.72
N GLU A 784 9.78 -23.60 7.44
CA GLU A 784 8.41 -24.11 7.35
C GLU A 784 7.69 -23.68 6.07
N ARG A 785 6.66 -24.46 5.70
CA ARG A 785 5.75 -24.21 4.59
C ARG A 785 4.31 -24.28 5.10
N HIS A 786 3.46 -23.30 4.74
CA HIS A 786 2.06 -23.24 5.21
C HIS A 786 1.95 -23.40 6.74
N ARG A 787 2.82 -22.68 7.46
CA ARG A 787 2.82 -22.62 8.91
C ARG A 787 2.81 -21.17 9.38
N MET A 788 2.33 -20.99 10.59
CA MET A 788 2.35 -19.70 11.29
C MET A 788 2.81 -19.95 12.72
N LEU A 789 3.82 -19.20 13.14
CA LEU A 789 4.36 -19.20 14.50
C LEU A 789 3.86 -17.98 15.24
N LYS A 790 3.18 -18.20 16.37
CA LYS A 790 2.77 -17.12 17.29
C LYS A 790 3.33 -17.38 18.69
N VAL A 791 3.56 -16.27 19.41
CA VAL A 791 3.85 -16.30 20.84
C VAL A 791 2.66 -15.75 21.62
N HIS A 792 2.19 -16.51 22.60
CA HIS A 792 0.99 -16.23 23.38
C HIS A 792 1.34 -15.70 24.77
N PHE A 793 0.58 -14.70 25.22
CA PHE A 793 0.67 -14.07 26.52
C PHE A 793 -0.71 -14.08 27.17
N GLN A 794 -1.03 -15.17 27.90
CA GLN A 794 -2.26 -15.30 28.66
C GLN A 794 -2.14 -14.58 30.01
N SER A 795 -3.20 -13.96 30.47
CA SER A 795 -3.21 -13.28 31.77
C SER A 795 -4.58 -13.40 32.46
N ASP A 796 -4.62 -12.98 33.73
CA ASP A 796 -5.87 -12.84 34.49
C ASP A 796 -6.51 -11.44 34.34
N ILE A 797 -5.94 -10.59 33.50
CA ILE A 797 -6.46 -9.27 33.17
C ILE A 797 -7.84 -9.39 32.52
N LEU A 798 -8.82 -8.67 33.06
CA LEU A 798 -10.18 -8.58 32.53
C LEU A 798 -10.32 -7.28 31.74
N ALA A 799 -10.13 -7.37 30.44
CA ALA A 799 -10.29 -6.25 29.54
C ALA A 799 -11.25 -6.60 28.39
N GLU A 800 -12.19 -5.71 28.12
CA GLU A 800 -13.09 -5.81 26.97
C GLU A 800 -12.39 -5.42 25.66
N GLU A 801 -11.38 -4.55 25.76
CA GLU A 801 -10.59 -4.04 24.66
C GLU A 801 -9.10 -4.23 24.90
N ALA A 802 -8.36 -4.47 23.84
CA ALA A 802 -6.91 -4.39 23.80
C ALA A 802 -6.49 -3.05 23.18
N VAL A 803 -5.38 -2.51 23.66
CA VAL A 803 -4.76 -1.31 23.10
C VAL A 803 -3.68 -1.73 22.11
N HIS A 804 -3.70 -1.16 20.91
CA HIS A 804 -2.71 -1.40 19.88
C HIS A 804 -2.15 -0.07 19.40
N GLU A 805 -0.85 0.10 19.49
CA GLU A 805 -0.19 1.29 18.97
C GLU A 805 -0.34 1.35 17.45
N ILE A 806 -0.61 2.56 16.96
CA ILE A 806 -0.62 2.96 15.55
C ILE A 806 0.18 4.26 15.39
N GLN A 807 0.08 4.91 14.26
CA GLN A 807 0.69 6.21 14.01
C GLN A 807 0.18 7.27 15.01
N PHE A 808 1.08 7.98 15.66
CA PHE A 808 0.78 9.11 16.57
C PHE A 808 -0.15 8.78 17.75
N GLY A 809 -0.26 7.53 18.14
CA GLY A 809 -1.09 7.13 19.27
C GLY A 809 -1.45 5.65 19.25
N TYR A 810 -2.67 5.34 19.66
CA TYR A 810 -3.16 3.96 19.70
C TYR A 810 -4.65 3.88 19.37
N VAL A 811 -5.10 2.70 19.03
CA VAL A 811 -6.53 2.36 18.94
C VAL A 811 -6.89 1.27 19.94
N ARG A 812 -8.15 1.30 20.38
CA ARG A 812 -8.76 0.25 21.20
C ARG A 812 -9.57 -0.67 20.30
N ARG A 813 -9.33 -1.97 20.40
CA ARG A 813 -10.07 -2.97 19.63
C ARG A 813 -10.62 -4.04 20.56
N PRO A 814 -11.80 -4.61 20.24
CA PRO A 814 -12.41 -5.64 21.08
C PRO A 814 -11.45 -6.82 21.34
N ALA A 815 -11.30 -7.18 22.62
CA ALA A 815 -10.60 -8.39 23.07
C ALA A 815 -11.57 -9.55 23.30
N HIS A 816 -12.59 -9.69 22.44
CA HIS A 816 -13.60 -10.74 22.46
C HIS A 816 -14.14 -10.97 21.04
N ARG A 817 -14.98 -12.01 20.87
CA ARG A 817 -15.56 -12.41 19.57
C ARG A 817 -17.09 -12.42 19.58
N SER A 818 -17.76 -11.64 20.46
CA SER A 818 -19.19 -11.74 20.71
C SER A 818 -20.09 -11.00 19.73
N THR A 819 -19.52 -10.13 18.88
CA THR A 819 -20.25 -9.43 17.80
C THR A 819 -19.58 -9.70 16.45
N PRO A 820 -20.29 -9.54 15.32
CA PRO A 820 -19.67 -9.63 13.99
C PRO A 820 -18.45 -8.70 13.84
N TYR A 821 -18.60 -7.45 14.26
CA TYR A 821 -17.52 -6.47 14.26
C TYR A 821 -16.29 -6.94 15.07
N ALA A 822 -16.49 -7.44 16.29
CA ALA A 822 -15.42 -7.95 17.13
C ALA A 822 -14.83 -9.27 16.57
N SER A 823 -15.68 -10.13 16.03
CA SER A 823 -15.27 -11.41 15.45
C SER A 823 -14.36 -11.23 14.22
N ASP A 824 -14.54 -10.17 13.45
CA ASP A 824 -13.72 -9.90 12.27
C ASP A 824 -12.29 -9.46 12.61
N ARG A 825 -12.02 -9.02 13.85
CA ARG A 825 -10.72 -8.49 14.30
C ARG A 825 -9.86 -9.55 14.98
N TYR A 826 -9.81 -10.75 14.41
CA TYR A 826 -9.02 -11.86 14.95
C TYR A 826 -7.51 -11.80 14.62
N GLU A 827 -7.11 -10.91 13.76
CA GLU A 827 -5.72 -10.46 13.52
C GLU A 827 -5.76 -8.99 13.12
N VAL A 828 -4.96 -8.17 13.78
CA VAL A 828 -4.93 -6.71 13.58
C VAL A 828 -3.50 -6.21 13.50
N CYS A 829 -3.32 -5.02 12.95
CA CYS A 829 -2.01 -4.37 12.91
C CYS A 829 -1.69 -3.71 14.26
N ASN A 830 -0.44 -3.84 14.71
CA ASN A 830 0.15 -3.05 15.77
C ASN A 830 1.54 -2.57 15.35
N HIS A 831 2.02 -1.48 15.96
CA HIS A 831 3.38 -1.00 15.74
C HIS A 831 4.34 -1.54 16.81
N ARG A 832 4.77 -0.70 17.75
CA ARG A 832 5.80 -1.06 18.73
C ARG A 832 5.26 -1.87 19.91
N TYR A 833 3.94 -1.72 20.21
CA TYR A 833 3.33 -2.45 21.33
C TYR A 833 1.86 -2.75 21.15
N SER A 834 1.42 -3.78 21.88
CA SER A 834 0.02 -4.04 22.20
C SER A 834 -0.12 -4.29 23.69
N ALA A 835 -1.21 -3.80 24.31
CA ALA A 835 -1.40 -3.93 25.76
C ALA A 835 -2.78 -4.42 26.13
N LEU A 836 -2.86 -5.18 27.23
CA LEU A 836 -4.07 -5.46 27.98
C LEU A 836 -3.95 -4.86 29.38
N CYS A 837 -4.94 -4.11 29.80
CA CYS A 837 -4.92 -3.43 31.09
C CYS A 837 -6.31 -3.26 31.70
N GLU A 838 -6.31 -3.28 33.01
CA GLU A 838 -7.33 -2.72 33.88
C GLU A 838 -6.95 -1.26 34.22
N ASP A 839 -7.72 -0.56 34.99
CA ASP A 839 -7.47 0.84 35.32
C ASP A 839 -6.13 1.11 36.03
N ASN A 840 -5.63 0.13 36.79
CA ASN A 840 -4.48 0.29 37.66
C ASN A 840 -3.37 -0.77 37.51
N ARG A 841 -3.52 -1.67 36.56
CA ARG A 841 -2.50 -2.70 36.24
C ARG A 841 -2.65 -3.22 34.83
N GLY A 842 -1.58 -3.73 34.27
CA GLY A 842 -1.59 -4.35 32.97
C GLY A 842 -0.23 -4.84 32.52
N PHE A 843 -0.21 -5.28 31.27
CA PHE A 843 1.04 -5.60 30.59
C PHE A 843 0.99 -5.18 29.12
N ALA A 844 2.16 -4.96 28.55
CA ALA A 844 2.33 -4.70 27.13
C ALA A 844 3.30 -5.72 26.52
N VAL A 845 3.00 -6.18 25.34
CA VAL A 845 3.92 -6.94 24.47
C VAL A 845 4.51 -5.96 23.47
N LEU A 846 5.82 -5.74 23.60
CA LEU A 846 6.62 -4.86 22.74
C LEU A 846 7.26 -5.69 21.61
N ASN A 847 7.52 -5.07 20.45
CA ASN A 847 8.18 -5.76 19.33
C ASN A 847 9.03 -4.84 18.44
N ASP A 848 9.94 -5.43 17.67
CA ASP A 848 10.89 -4.77 16.77
C ASP A 848 10.53 -4.86 15.26
N GLY A 849 9.27 -5.18 14.93
CA GLY A 849 8.83 -5.27 13.52
C GLY A 849 7.87 -6.43 13.24
N SER A 850 7.19 -6.94 14.26
CA SER A 850 6.09 -7.89 14.14
C SER A 850 4.76 -7.15 14.22
N TYR A 851 4.07 -6.97 13.08
CA TYR A 851 2.87 -6.13 13.00
C TYR A 851 1.57 -6.87 13.27
N GLY A 852 1.51 -8.19 13.03
CA GLY A 852 0.29 -8.98 13.25
C GLY A 852 0.13 -9.40 14.71
N VAL A 853 -1.04 -9.11 15.29
CA VAL A 853 -1.38 -9.47 16.66
C VAL A 853 -2.86 -9.83 16.78
N SER A 854 -3.18 -10.76 17.65
CA SER A 854 -4.57 -11.07 18.05
C SER A 854 -4.76 -10.85 19.54
N ALA A 855 -5.98 -10.43 19.92
CA ALA A 855 -6.38 -10.27 21.31
C ALA A 855 -7.69 -11.02 21.56
N ASN A 856 -7.76 -11.81 22.62
CA ASN A 856 -8.98 -12.52 23.03
C ASN A 856 -8.95 -12.88 24.51
N ARG A 857 -9.92 -12.39 25.31
CA ARG A 857 -10.19 -12.78 26.70
C ARG A 857 -8.93 -12.85 27.60
N GLY A 858 -8.21 -11.74 27.74
CA GLY A 858 -7.01 -11.65 28.59
C GLY A 858 -5.75 -12.27 27.95
N GLU A 859 -5.80 -12.59 26.67
CA GLU A 859 -4.66 -13.10 25.91
C GLU A 859 -4.28 -12.13 24.79
N LEU A 860 -2.98 -11.85 24.63
CA LEU A 860 -2.37 -11.30 23.42
C LEU A 860 -1.56 -12.40 22.74
N ALA A 861 -1.64 -12.51 21.42
CA ALA A 861 -0.78 -13.42 20.67
C ALA A 861 -0.14 -12.67 19.48
N LEU A 862 1.18 -12.47 19.57
CA LEU A 862 1.98 -11.81 18.54
C LEU A 862 2.40 -12.82 17.47
N THR A 863 2.17 -12.50 16.19
CA THR A 863 2.66 -13.33 15.09
C THR A 863 4.13 -13.05 14.85
N LEU A 864 4.97 -14.07 15.01
CA LEU A 864 6.41 -13.98 14.80
C LEU A 864 6.77 -14.21 13.32
N LEU A 865 6.27 -15.31 12.74
CA LEU A 865 6.56 -15.72 11.36
C LEU A 865 5.35 -16.43 10.73
N ARG A 866 5.15 -16.24 9.43
CA ARG A 866 4.14 -16.94 8.62
C ARG A 866 4.75 -17.31 7.26
N ALA A 867 4.44 -18.50 6.74
CA ALA A 867 5.01 -19.05 5.50
C ALA A 867 3.93 -19.34 4.45
N PRO A 868 3.32 -18.32 3.80
CA PRO A 868 2.58 -18.54 2.56
C PRO A 868 3.54 -18.98 1.44
N LEU A 869 3.00 -19.56 0.38
CA LEU A 869 3.79 -20.10 -0.74
C LEU A 869 3.56 -19.37 -2.07
N VAL A 870 2.54 -18.54 -2.17
CA VAL A 870 2.28 -17.74 -3.37
C VAL A 870 1.88 -16.31 -3.01
N PRO A 871 2.34 -15.33 -3.80
CA PRO A 871 3.12 -15.42 -5.03
C PRO A 871 4.63 -15.62 -4.84
N ASP A 872 5.13 -15.76 -3.59
CA ASP A 872 6.52 -16.03 -3.24
C ASP A 872 6.64 -17.28 -2.35
N ASP A 873 7.22 -18.35 -2.88
CA ASP A 873 7.39 -19.62 -2.17
C ASP A 873 8.58 -19.65 -1.19
N THR A 874 9.31 -18.53 -1.11
CA THR A 874 10.39 -18.32 -0.13
C THR A 874 10.01 -17.31 0.96
N ASN A 875 8.76 -16.88 0.99
CA ASN A 875 8.27 -15.91 1.95
C ASN A 875 8.65 -16.28 3.39
N ASN A 876 9.41 -15.40 4.04
CA ASN A 876 9.97 -15.57 5.38
C ASN A 876 10.94 -16.76 5.55
N ARG A 877 11.34 -17.50 4.53
CA ARG A 877 12.30 -18.61 4.68
C ARG A 877 13.68 -18.08 5.01
N GLY A 878 14.39 -18.80 5.89
CA GLY A 878 15.79 -18.53 6.29
C GLY A 878 15.91 -17.90 7.67
N GLU A 879 17.04 -17.24 7.91
CA GLU A 879 17.39 -16.69 9.22
C GLU A 879 16.65 -15.39 9.53
N HIS A 880 16.13 -15.30 10.76
CA HIS A 880 15.51 -14.11 11.32
C HIS A 880 16.08 -13.81 12.69
N THR A 881 16.39 -12.55 12.94
CA THR A 881 16.61 -12.01 14.28
C THR A 881 15.42 -11.12 14.62
N LEU A 882 14.82 -11.38 15.77
CA LEU A 882 13.66 -10.64 16.25
C LEU A 882 13.74 -10.48 17.78
N THR A 883 13.28 -9.34 18.25
CA THR A 883 13.17 -9.07 19.68
C THR A 883 11.75 -8.65 20.00
N TYR A 884 11.20 -9.30 20.99
CA TYR A 884 9.96 -8.84 21.64
C TYR A 884 10.17 -8.81 23.14
N ALA A 885 9.33 -8.10 23.85
CA ALA A 885 9.46 -7.98 25.29
C ALA A 885 8.10 -7.94 25.97
N LEU A 886 8.07 -8.38 27.22
CA LEU A 886 6.91 -8.25 28.11
C LEU A 886 7.21 -7.12 29.10
N TYR A 887 6.43 -6.05 29.08
CA TYR A 887 6.51 -4.96 30.03
C TYR A 887 5.29 -4.98 30.98
N VAL A 888 5.55 -5.05 32.29
CA VAL A 888 4.53 -5.15 33.34
C VAL A 888 4.41 -3.82 34.07
N PHE A 889 3.18 -3.33 34.26
CA PHE A 889 2.91 -2.09 34.96
C PHE A 889 1.76 -2.22 35.98
N ASN A 890 1.87 -1.46 37.07
CA ASN A 890 0.91 -1.40 38.19
C ASN A 890 0.24 -0.01 38.32
N THR A 891 0.04 0.63 37.19
CA THR A 891 -0.61 1.94 37.03
C THR A 891 -1.61 1.86 35.87
N SER A 892 -2.28 2.97 35.54
CA SER A 892 -3.00 3.06 34.27
C SER A 892 -2.00 3.05 33.08
N LEU A 893 -2.47 2.67 31.89
CA LEU A 893 -1.62 2.68 30.69
C LEU A 893 -1.02 4.08 30.44
N ALA A 894 -1.82 5.14 30.59
CA ALA A 894 -1.38 6.52 30.41
C ALA A 894 -0.30 6.98 31.41
N GLN A 895 -0.22 6.37 32.58
CA GLN A 895 0.81 6.65 33.59
C GLN A 895 1.98 5.70 33.49
N SER A 896 1.88 4.64 32.68
CA SER A 896 2.93 3.67 32.49
C SER A 896 3.99 4.20 31.52
N ASP A 897 5.16 3.59 31.56
CA ASP A 897 6.28 3.90 30.66
C ASP A 897 6.21 3.12 29.32
N THR A 898 5.05 2.53 28.99
CA THR A 898 4.87 1.60 27.84
C THR A 898 5.36 2.20 26.53
N VAL A 899 4.97 3.45 26.23
CA VAL A 899 5.37 4.13 24.99
C VAL A 899 6.90 4.26 24.91
N ARG A 900 7.55 4.74 25.98
CA ARG A 900 9.00 4.90 26.04
C ARG A 900 9.75 3.57 25.95
N GLN A 901 9.20 2.51 26.57
CA GLN A 901 9.76 1.15 26.47
C GLN A 901 9.65 0.62 25.04
N GLY A 902 8.55 0.90 24.33
CA GLY A 902 8.39 0.58 22.91
C GLY A 902 9.43 1.28 22.03
N TYR A 903 9.68 2.58 22.28
CA TYR A 903 10.76 3.30 21.60
C TYR A 903 12.15 2.74 21.97
N ALA A 904 12.43 2.51 23.25
CA ALA A 904 13.72 2.03 23.70
C ALA A 904 14.10 0.66 23.09
N LEU A 905 13.11 -0.22 22.87
CA LEU A 905 13.32 -1.50 22.19
C LEU A 905 13.71 -1.33 20.72
N ASN A 906 13.15 -0.33 20.04
CA ASN A 906 13.35 -0.10 18.60
C ASN A 906 14.51 0.85 18.28
N VAL A 907 14.89 1.71 19.26
CA VAL A 907 15.98 2.69 19.16
C VAL A 907 16.98 2.40 20.29
N PRO A 908 17.83 1.37 20.14
CA PRO A 908 18.83 1.04 21.15
C PRO A 908 19.85 2.17 21.31
N LEU A 909 20.42 2.29 22.52
CA LEU A 909 21.58 3.16 22.75
C LEU A 909 22.77 2.71 21.87
N VAL A 910 23.46 3.66 21.28
CA VAL A 910 24.66 3.39 20.46
C VAL A 910 25.89 3.69 21.29
N VAL A 911 26.85 2.77 21.31
CA VAL A 911 28.14 2.92 22.00
C VAL A 911 29.27 2.78 20.98
N GLU A 912 30.15 3.74 20.94
CA GLU A 912 31.31 3.76 20.02
C GLU A 912 32.58 4.12 20.76
N HIS A 913 33.75 3.62 20.30
CA HIS A 913 35.04 4.06 20.77
C HIS A 913 35.26 5.55 20.53
N GLY A 914 35.79 6.25 21.48
CA GLY A 914 36.07 7.68 21.38
C GLY A 914 35.96 8.39 22.72
N HIS A 915 36.37 9.65 22.75
CA HIS A 915 36.28 10.53 23.89
C HIS A 915 35.42 11.75 23.60
N CYS A 916 34.48 12.05 24.50
CA CYS A 916 33.66 13.25 24.47
C CYS A 916 33.93 14.03 25.77
N SER A 917 34.52 15.22 25.64
CA SER A 917 34.92 16.02 26.81
C SER A 917 33.75 16.65 27.59
N GLN A 918 32.55 16.73 26.96
CA GLN A 918 31.36 17.32 27.53
C GLN A 918 30.14 16.41 27.33
N ARG A 919 29.24 16.43 28.32
CA ARG A 919 27.89 15.87 28.18
C ARG A 919 27.05 16.84 27.33
N VAL A 920 26.56 16.41 26.20
CA VAL A 920 25.69 17.19 25.30
C VAL A 920 24.26 16.69 25.37
N THR A 921 23.32 17.60 25.58
CA THR A 921 21.87 17.33 25.54
C THR A 921 21.26 18.12 24.39
N GLY A 922 20.44 17.49 23.57
CA GLY A 922 19.74 18.09 22.45
C GLY A 922 18.33 18.61 22.78
N PHE A 923 17.40 18.39 21.88
CA PHE A 923 15.98 18.71 22.10
C PHE A 923 15.39 17.77 23.15
N ARG A 924 14.63 18.30 24.08
CA ARG A 924 14.06 17.52 25.18
C ARG A 924 12.59 17.86 25.42
N THR A 925 11.77 16.85 25.67
CA THR A 925 10.41 17.01 26.17
C THR A 925 10.35 16.58 27.62
N GLN A 926 9.80 17.43 28.48
CA GLN A 926 9.39 17.07 29.83
C GLN A 926 7.90 16.72 29.81
N GLY A 927 7.54 15.63 30.45
CA GLY A 927 6.21 15.01 30.38
C GLY A 927 6.36 13.57 29.89
N THR A 928 5.36 12.72 30.14
CA THR A 928 5.42 11.30 29.76
C THR A 928 4.69 10.99 28.46
N GLY A 929 3.69 11.80 28.10
CA GLY A 929 2.80 11.55 26.97
C GLY A 929 3.17 12.27 25.68
N VAL A 930 3.92 13.39 25.74
CA VAL A 930 4.30 14.11 24.52
C VAL A 930 5.65 13.65 24.00
N ILE A 931 5.65 13.14 22.78
CA ILE A 931 6.81 12.58 22.09
C ILE A 931 7.28 13.55 21.00
N LEU A 932 8.57 13.84 20.93
CA LEU A 932 9.22 14.48 19.80
C LEU A 932 9.51 13.40 18.75
N GLU A 933 8.71 13.38 17.69
CA GLU A 933 8.77 12.36 16.64
C GLU A 933 9.82 12.68 15.58
N SER A 934 9.95 13.94 15.18
CA SER A 934 10.85 14.29 14.08
C SER A 934 11.58 15.60 14.35
N VAL A 935 12.86 15.61 14.00
CA VAL A 935 13.72 16.80 13.95
C VAL A 935 14.34 16.84 12.55
N LYS A 936 14.03 17.86 11.75
CA LYS A 936 14.47 17.89 10.35
C LYS A 936 14.78 19.29 9.84
N VAL A 937 15.48 19.37 8.73
CA VAL A 937 15.59 20.59 7.94
C VAL A 937 14.26 20.85 7.20
N PRO A 938 13.71 22.08 7.28
CA PRO A 938 12.51 22.43 6.50
C PRO A 938 12.72 22.35 5.00
N GLU A 939 11.63 22.21 4.23
CA GLU A 939 11.68 22.19 2.76
C GLU A 939 12.24 23.52 2.18
N ASP A 940 12.03 24.63 2.86
CA ASP A 940 12.57 25.96 2.49
C ASP A 940 13.96 26.26 3.04
N GLY A 941 14.56 25.34 3.79
CA GLY A 941 15.89 25.43 4.37
C GLY A 941 16.04 26.40 5.56
N ARG A 942 14.93 26.97 6.11
CA ARG A 942 14.97 28.01 7.15
C ARG A 942 14.68 27.46 8.54
N GLY A 943 15.70 27.33 9.37
CA GLY A 943 15.56 26.86 10.76
C GLY A 943 15.53 25.35 10.87
N ILE A 944 14.83 24.84 11.89
CA ILE A 944 14.66 23.40 12.17
C ILE A 944 13.19 23.12 12.39
N ILE A 945 12.65 22.07 11.80
CA ILE A 945 11.29 21.58 12.09
C ILE A 945 11.36 20.57 13.23
N LEU A 946 10.46 20.75 14.19
CA LEU A 946 10.14 19.79 15.24
C LEU A 946 8.70 19.35 15.08
N ARG A 947 8.47 18.04 15.12
CA ARG A 947 7.12 17.47 15.14
C ARG A 947 6.90 16.69 16.41
N LEU A 948 5.87 17.07 17.17
CA LEU A 948 5.53 16.47 18.43
C LEU A 948 4.11 15.94 18.39
N TYR A 949 3.83 14.88 19.16
CA TYR A 949 2.47 14.38 19.31
C TYR A 949 2.18 13.92 20.74
N GLU A 950 0.92 14.00 21.15
CA GLU A 950 0.44 13.40 22.39
C GLU A 950 0.08 11.93 22.14
N SER A 951 0.63 11.00 22.95
CA SER A 951 0.61 9.57 22.69
C SER A 951 -0.31 8.74 23.59
N GLN A 952 -0.95 9.33 24.58
CA GLN A 952 -1.63 8.63 25.69
C GLN A 952 -3.13 8.91 25.79
N HIS A 953 -3.70 9.68 24.83
CA HIS A 953 -5.10 10.10 24.82
C HIS A 953 -5.50 10.95 26.03
N VAL A 954 -4.64 11.85 26.42
CA VAL A 954 -4.88 12.79 27.52
C VAL A 954 -4.64 14.23 27.07
N GLN A 955 -5.25 15.19 27.77
CA GLN A 955 -4.85 16.58 27.62
C GLN A 955 -3.60 16.82 28.47
N GLU A 956 -2.49 17.20 27.87
CA GLU A 956 -1.19 17.31 28.53
C GLU A 956 -0.56 18.68 28.30
N ASP A 957 0.00 19.25 29.35
CA ASP A 957 0.91 20.39 29.30
C ASP A 957 2.36 19.86 29.33
N ALA A 958 3.11 20.06 28.26
CA ALA A 958 4.48 19.61 28.13
C ALA A 958 5.46 20.79 28.02
N CYS A 959 6.66 20.62 28.53
CA CYS A 959 7.74 21.57 28.35
C CYS A 959 8.69 21.09 27.24
N LEU A 960 8.82 21.88 26.17
CA LEU A 960 9.84 21.67 25.14
C LEU A 960 11.08 22.49 25.51
N GLU A 961 12.21 21.82 25.66
CA GLU A 961 13.52 22.46 25.90
C GLU A 961 14.40 22.34 24.66
N LEU A 962 15.01 23.44 24.29
CA LEU A 962 15.94 23.54 23.15
C LEU A 962 17.36 23.63 23.64
N PRO A 963 18.36 23.15 22.88
CA PRO A 963 19.78 23.24 23.27
C PRO A 963 20.38 24.65 23.12
N PHE A 964 19.60 25.63 22.60
CA PHE A 964 20.00 27.01 22.39
C PHE A 964 18.77 27.93 22.38
N PRO A 965 18.93 29.25 22.68
CA PRO A 965 17.86 30.21 22.54
C PRO A 965 17.39 30.37 21.08
N ALA A 966 16.07 30.38 20.87
CA ALA A 966 15.47 30.50 19.57
C ALA A 966 14.10 31.20 19.61
N THR A 967 13.59 31.54 18.45
CA THR A 967 12.17 31.85 18.24
C THR A 967 11.45 30.58 17.86
N LEU A 968 10.42 30.20 18.62
CA LEU A 968 9.55 29.07 18.30
C LEU A 968 8.32 29.59 17.54
N VAL A 969 8.05 28.99 16.38
CA VAL A 969 6.92 29.33 15.50
C VAL A 969 6.09 28.09 15.27
N GLU A 970 4.79 28.11 15.54
CA GLU A 970 3.90 27.02 15.16
C GLU A 970 3.55 27.10 13.69
N CYS A 971 3.58 25.97 12.98
CA CYS A 971 3.26 25.85 11.57
C CYS A 971 2.38 24.60 11.31
N GLY A 972 1.82 24.50 10.10
CA GLY A 972 1.11 23.31 9.65
C GLY A 972 2.04 22.10 9.47
N MET A 973 1.47 20.91 9.27
CA MET A 973 2.23 19.70 8.95
C MET A 973 3.00 19.85 7.63
N ASP A 974 2.51 20.70 6.73
CA ASP A 974 3.14 21.11 5.47
C ASP A 974 4.25 22.16 5.64
N GLU A 975 4.59 22.49 6.88
CA GLU A 975 5.58 23.49 7.30
C GLU A 975 5.19 24.94 6.94
N SER A 976 3.96 25.18 6.48
CA SER A 976 3.43 26.53 6.22
C SER A 976 2.86 27.17 7.48
N GLY A 977 2.70 28.48 7.44
CA GLY A 977 2.15 29.24 8.57
C GLY A 977 3.22 29.83 9.50
N THR A 978 2.84 30.78 10.33
CA THR A 978 3.79 31.60 11.12
C THR A 978 3.14 32.15 12.37
N GLU A 979 2.70 31.31 13.32
CA GLU A 979 2.27 31.78 14.63
C GLU A 979 3.45 31.75 15.62
N THR A 980 3.97 32.90 16.01
CA THR A 980 5.07 32.97 16.95
C THR A 980 4.59 32.62 18.34
N MET A 981 5.12 31.54 18.92
CA MET A 981 4.82 31.07 20.26
C MET A 981 5.63 31.80 21.35
N GLY A 982 6.82 32.26 21.02
CA GLY A 982 7.70 32.96 21.96
C GLY A 982 9.17 32.93 21.57
N HIS A 983 10.01 33.47 22.49
CA HIS A 983 11.46 33.52 22.36
C HIS A 983 12.11 32.91 23.62
N GLY A 984 13.11 32.10 23.47
CA GLY A 984 13.84 31.44 24.57
C GLY A 984 14.34 30.06 24.20
N ASP A 985 14.66 29.29 25.20
CA ASP A 985 15.12 27.91 25.12
C ASP A 985 14.18 26.91 25.82
N SER A 986 13.06 27.39 26.40
CA SER A 986 12.06 26.58 27.10
C SER A 986 10.66 27.10 26.81
N PHE A 987 9.75 26.21 26.37
CA PHE A 987 8.41 26.54 25.95
C PHE A 987 7.36 25.61 26.55
N GLN A 988 6.34 26.19 27.20
CA GLN A 988 5.18 25.46 27.69
C GLN A 988 4.19 25.30 26.56
N LEU A 989 3.87 24.05 26.21
CA LEU A 989 3.00 23.67 25.10
C LEU A 989 1.87 22.82 25.63
N ARG A 990 0.65 23.08 25.18
CA ARG A 990 -0.51 22.29 25.54
C ARG A 990 -0.97 21.45 24.35
N PHE A 991 -1.23 20.16 24.59
CA PHE A 991 -1.70 19.20 23.58
C PHE A 991 -3.08 18.68 23.94
N ALA A 992 -3.94 18.56 22.93
CA ALA A 992 -5.15 17.77 23.01
C ALA A 992 -4.82 16.27 22.81
N PRO A 993 -5.75 15.35 23.17
CA PRO A 993 -5.54 13.92 22.96
C PRO A 993 -5.17 13.57 21.51
N PHE A 994 -4.09 12.83 21.32
CA PHE A 994 -3.52 12.41 20.04
C PHE A 994 -3.21 13.54 19.05
N GLN A 995 -3.11 14.77 19.51
CA GLN A 995 -2.81 15.91 18.66
C GLN A 995 -1.35 15.86 18.19
N VAL A 996 -1.14 16.05 16.89
CA VAL A 996 0.17 16.27 16.26
C VAL A 996 0.35 17.76 16.04
N ARG A 997 1.47 18.33 16.51
CA ARG A 997 1.83 19.75 16.32
C ARG A 997 3.20 19.86 15.68
N THR A 998 3.36 20.82 14.80
CA THR A 998 4.62 21.10 14.10
C THR A 998 5.12 22.48 14.46
N PHE A 999 6.39 22.57 14.79
CA PHE A 999 7.04 23.83 15.15
C PHE A 999 8.28 24.06 14.31
N ARG A 1000 8.53 25.33 14.00
CA ARG A 1000 9.76 25.79 13.40
C ARG A 1000 10.60 26.51 14.44
N VAL A 1001 11.81 26.07 14.63
CA VAL A 1001 12.82 26.68 15.51
C VAL A 1001 13.71 27.57 14.66
N LEU A 1002 13.74 28.85 14.97
CA LEU A 1002 14.62 29.85 14.35
C LEU A 1002 15.68 30.26 15.38
N PRO A 1003 16.93 29.75 15.30
CA PRO A 1003 18.01 30.13 16.19
C PRO A 1003 18.20 31.63 16.23
N GLN A 1004 18.46 32.19 17.42
CA GLN A 1004 18.87 33.60 17.55
C GLN A 1004 20.33 33.72 17.14
N GLU A 1005 20.67 34.71 16.32
CA GLU A 1005 22.05 35.03 15.90
C GLU A 1005 22.95 35.39 17.09
#